data_6c681f40fb2d5a0488fd7c1439fc30b9
#
_entry.id   6c681f40fb2d5a0488fd7c1439fc30b9
#
_cell.length_a   1.000
_cell.length_b   1.000
_cell.length_c   1.000
_cell.angle_alpha   90.00
_cell.angle_beta   90.00
_cell.angle_gamma   90.00
#
_symmetry.space_group_name_H-M   'P 1'
#
loop_
_entity.id
_entity.type
_entity.pdbx_description
1 polymer ?
#
loop_
_entity_poly.entity_id
_entity_poly.type
_entity_poly.pdbx_seq_one_letter_code
_entity_poly.pdbx_strand_id
1 'polypeptide(L)'
;MTSQFSPKVSEILAYSREEATRLASRSVGPEHLLLGIIRDRKSNVCDVLRRMAINTDIIKAELEDRVREDNYSQPLITTELVLNDKASNILKLAVLEARVQHTQTVDVEHLLLAMLHDKSDNGAKIVLESNNITYDDALAYLHKTSKPNDGIGLSDDEFEDEMDDNTVDNKNQNKDRMATATKKPAGKTPVLDNFSTDLTQAALDGKLDPVVGRTAEIARMMEILCRRKKNNPILIGEPGVGKSAIVEGLAQLIAHHRTSPILFGKRVVSLDMTAMVAGTKYRGQFEERIKTLLRELEQNPDIIVFIDEIHTMIGAGSTPGSMDAANIMKPALARGTIQCIGATTIDEYRKSIEKDGALERRFQKVLVEPTSESETLDILRNIKDRYEEHHHVSYTDEALSACVKLTGRYVNDRHFPDKAIDALDEVGAKIHLLHAEVPVEIRDKEKEIEQMKAKKQAAVKNQNFELAAGFRDRQTELENDLAEMNRKWTSGDGATRITVTDADVANVVAMMSGVPVQKIAEAEGTQLRHMAQELKSRIVAQDAAIDKVVKSIQRNRVGLKDPNHPIGAFMFLGPTGVGKTYLAKQLAIMMFGREDALIRIDMSEYSESFNTSRLVGAPPGYVGYEEGGQLTERVRRHPYSIVLLDEIEKAHGNVFNMLLQVLDEGRLTDGNGRLVDFRNTIIIMTSNAGTRQLKEFGKGVGFNAGTTMGLSLDDKDKEYARSIIQKSLSKQFSPEFLNRLDDIITFDQLDIQAIKTIIDLELSGLFGRMEQMGYKLNISDEAKEMVATKGYDVQFGARPLKRAIQTYIEEGLCEMMLNGEAHPGDTITIGKEEGQEKLKFEITA
;
A
#
# COMPACT_ATOMS: atom_id res chain seq x y z
N MET A 1 -4.44 -8.70 -21.41
CA MET A 1 -4.25 -9.99 -20.71
C MET A 1 -4.19 -11.22 -21.64
N THR A 2 -4.12 -11.06 -22.94
CA THR A 2 -4.27 -12.15 -23.92
C THR A 2 -2.96 -12.74 -24.46
N SER A 3 -1.78 -12.28 -24.02
CA SER A 3 -0.49 -12.76 -24.55
C SER A 3 0.28 -13.73 -23.62
N GLN A 4 -0.29 -14.12 -22.48
CA GLN A 4 0.37 -15.05 -21.53
C GLN A 4 -0.12 -16.50 -21.62
N PHE A 5 -1.24 -16.78 -22.26
CA PHE A 5 -1.83 -18.11 -22.36
C PHE A 5 -1.60 -18.71 -23.74
N SER A 6 -1.31 -20.03 -23.77
CA SER A 6 -1.18 -20.76 -25.04
C SER A 6 -2.53 -20.84 -25.78
N PRO A 7 -2.54 -21.02 -27.10
CA PRO A 7 -3.78 -21.22 -27.85
C PRO A 7 -4.63 -22.40 -27.34
N LYS A 8 -3.98 -23.45 -26.85
CA LYS A 8 -4.62 -24.61 -26.24
C LYS A 8 -5.41 -24.27 -24.98
N VAL A 9 -4.87 -23.40 -24.11
CA VAL A 9 -5.58 -22.93 -22.91
C VAL A 9 -6.83 -22.15 -23.30
N SER A 10 -6.77 -21.36 -24.35
CA SER A 10 -7.94 -20.64 -24.87
C SER A 10 -9.04 -21.58 -25.39
N GLU A 11 -8.65 -22.69 -26.04
CA GLU A 11 -9.60 -23.74 -26.48
C GLU A 11 -10.23 -24.47 -25.28
N ILE A 12 -9.44 -24.76 -24.24
CA ILE A 12 -9.93 -25.38 -23.00
C ILE A 12 -10.94 -24.47 -22.29
N LEU A 13 -10.67 -23.17 -22.23
CA LEU A 13 -11.62 -22.21 -21.67
C LEU A 13 -12.94 -22.15 -22.46
N ALA A 14 -12.89 -22.31 -23.78
CA ALA A 14 -14.09 -22.44 -24.59
C ALA A 14 -14.84 -23.75 -24.28
N TYR A 15 -14.15 -24.88 -24.23
CA TYR A 15 -14.75 -26.17 -23.82
C TYR A 15 -15.33 -26.13 -22.42
N SER A 16 -14.68 -25.46 -21.48
CA SER A 16 -15.17 -25.30 -20.10
C SER A 16 -16.48 -24.52 -20.05
N ARG A 17 -16.65 -23.51 -20.91
CA ARG A 17 -17.91 -22.77 -21.03
C ARG A 17 -19.03 -23.64 -21.65
N GLU A 18 -18.70 -24.43 -22.66
CA GLU A 18 -19.66 -25.37 -23.26
C GLU A 18 -20.11 -26.43 -22.24
N GLU A 19 -19.18 -26.98 -21.44
CA GLU A 19 -19.49 -27.95 -20.39
C GLU A 19 -20.34 -27.31 -19.28
N ALA A 20 -20.06 -26.10 -18.89
CA ALA A 20 -20.87 -25.36 -17.92
C ALA A 20 -22.29 -25.09 -18.47
N THR A 21 -22.43 -24.80 -19.75
CA THR A 21 -23.74 -24.68 -20.43
C THR A 21 -24.46 -26.01 -20.45
N ARG A 22 -23.77 -27.13 -20.79
CA ARG A 22 -24.33 -28.47 -20.82
C ARG A 22 -24.85 -28.94 -19.48
N LEU A 23 -24.16 -28.56 -18.40
CA LEU A 23 -24.50 -28.92 -17.02
C LEU A 23 -25.43 -27.88 -16.33
N ALA A 24 -25.93 -26.89 -17.09
CA ALA A 24 -26.81 -25.83 -16.62
C ALA A 24 -26.24 -25.04 -15.39
N SER A 25 -24.95 -24.82 -15.36
CA SER A 25 -24.27 -24.08 -14.28
C SER A 25 -24.34 -22.58 -14.49
N ARG A 26 -24.34 -21.78 -13.41
CA ARG A 26 -24.42 -20.30 -13.46
C ARG A 26 -23.13 -19.62 -13.81
N SER A 27 -22.00 -20.28 -13.54
CA SER A 27 -20.64 -19.76 -13.76
C SER A 27 -19.72 -20.92 -14.07
N VAL A 28 -18.58 -20.60 -14.68
CA VAL A 28 -17.54 -21.60 -14.96
C VAL A 28 -16.67 -21.74 -13.71
N GLY A 29 -16.75 -22.88 -13.05
CA GLY A 29 -15.94 -23.25 -11.88
C GLY A 29 -14.72 -24.10 -12.22
N PRO A 30 -13.90 -24.47 -11.22
CA PRO A 30 -12.75 -25.36 -11.36
C PRO A 30 -13.12 -26.73 -11.98
N GLU A 31 -14.28 -27.26 -11.64
CA GLU A 31 -14.81 -28.51 -12.14
C GLU A 31 -15.00 -28.45 -13.67
N HIS A 32 -15.51 -27.34 -14.15
CA HIS A 32 -15.71 -27.11 -15.59
C HIS A 32 -14.38 -26.93 -16.33
N LEU A 33 -13.36 -26.33 -15.68
CA LEU A 33 -12.02 -26.23 -16.26
C LEU A 33 -11.39 -27.63 -16.42
N LEU A 34 -11.53 -28.50 -15.43
CA LEU A 34 -11.03 -29.87 -15.51
C LEU A 34 -11.80 -30.70 -16.54
N LEU A 35 -13.13 -30.54 -16.63
CA LEU A 35 -13.95 -31.15 -17.70
C LEU A 35 -13.51 -30.70 -19.08
N GLY A 36 -13.19 -29.40 -19.25
CA GLY A 36 -12.64 -28.86 -20.49
C GLY A 36 -11.30 -29.50 -20.89
N ILE A 37 -10.40 -29.72 -19.88
CA ILE A 37 -9.13 -30.43 -20.11
C ILE A 37 -9.33 -31.88 -20.51
N ILE A 38 -10.25 -32.60 -19.86
CA ILE A 38 -10.54 -34.01 -20.17
C ILE A 38 -11.18 -34.16 -21.56
N ARG A 39 -11.98 -33.19 -21.97
CA ARG A 39 -12.61 -33.17 -23.28
C ARG A 39 -11.59 -33.08 -24.42
N ASP A 40 -10.49 -32.36 -24.22
CA ASP A 40 -9.37 -32.33 -25.17
C ASP A 40 -8.50 -33.59 -25.00
N ARG A 41 -8.92 -34.68 -25.60
CA ARG A 41 -8.23 -35.99 -25.55
C ARG A 41 -6.79 -35.98 -26.09
N LYS A 42 -6.35 -34.87 -26.69
CA LYS A 42 -5.00 -34.70 -27.26
C LYS A 42 -4.09 -33.86 -26.36
N SER A 43 -4.54 -33.42 -25.20
CA SER A 43 -3.72 -32.66 -24.30
C SER A 43 -2.65 -33.52 -23.60
N ASN A 44 -1.48 -32.95 -23.34
CA ASN A 44 -0.39 -33.59 -22.61
C ASN A 44 -0.87 -34.08 -21.22
N VAL A 45 -1.83 -33.37 -20.62
CA VAL A 45 -2.44 -33.73 -19.33
C VAL A 45 -3.21 -35.04 -19.43
N CYS A 46 -3.99 -35.27 -20.51
CA CYS A 46 -4.69 -36.52 -20.70
C CYS A 46 -3.73 -37.70 -20.92
N ASP A 47 -2.60 -37.47 -21.57
CA ASP A 47 -1.55 -38.48 -21.71
C ASP A 47 -0.84 -38.80 -20.38
N VAL A 48 -0.65 -37.80 -19.52
CA VAL A 48 -0.12 -38.01 -18.14
C VAL A 48 -1.11 -38.82 -17.33
N LEU A 49 -2.41 -38.45 -17.35
CA LEU A 49 -3.43 -39.21 -16.61
C LEU A 49 -3.54 -40.68 -17.08
N ARG A 50 -3.43 -40.94 -18.37
CA ARG A 50 -3.40 -42.33 -18.92
C ARG A 50 -2.16 -43.08 -18.48
N ARG A 51 -0.98 -42.44 -18.42
CA ARG A 51 0.26 -43.09 -17.95
C ARG A 51 0.23 -43.41 -16.47
N MET A 52 -0.54 -42.63 -15.70
CA MET A 52 -0.83 -42.88 -14.28
C MET A 52 -1.87 -44.03 -14.13
N ALA A 53 -2.29 -44.69 -15.19
CA ALA A 53 -3.33 -45.73 -15.25
C ALA A 53 -4.71 -45.24 -14.72
N ILE A 54 -5.00 -43.94 -14.85
CA ILE A 54 -6.23 -43.33 -14.39
C ILE A 54 -7.24 -43.27 -15.53
N ASN A 55 -8.45 -43.75 -15.27
CA ASN A 55 -9.54 -43.68 -16.24
C ASN A 55 -10.20 -42.30 -16.22
N THR A 56 -9.96 -41.49 -17.27
CA THR A 56 -10.53 -40.16 -17.44
C THR A 56 -12.06 -40.12 -17.48
N ASP A 57 -12.72 -41.24 -17.85
CA ASP A 57 -14.17 -41.32 -17.88
C ASP A 57 -14.78 -41.41 -16.46
N ILE A 58 -14.03 -42.01 -15.51
CA ILE A 58 -14.43 -42.05 -14.10
C ILE A 58 -14.37 -40.62 -13.49
N ILE A 59 -13.23 -39.91 -13.69
CA ILE A 59 -13.07 -38.53 -13.23
C ILE A 59 -14.17 -37.64 -13.81
N LYS A 60 -14.50 -37.83 -15.09
CA LYS A 60 -15.58 -37.08 -15.75
C LYS A 60 -16.92 -37.33 -15.08
N ALA A 61 -17.28 -38.58 -14.79
CA ALA A 61 -18.54 -38.93 -14.15
C ALA A 61 -18.64 -38.32 -12.74
N GLU A 62 -17.57 -38.42 -11.94
CA GLU A 62 -17.54 -37.84 -10.57
C GLU A 62 -17.66 -36.30 -10.58
N LEU A 63 -17.03 -35.62 -11.55
CA LEU A 63 -17.17 -34.16 -11.72
C LEU A 63 -18.58 -33.76 -12.16
N GLU A 64 -19.20 -34.52 -13.07
CA GLU A 64 -20.57 -34.26 -13.53
C GLU A 64 -21.58 -34.44 -12.39
N ASP A 65 -21.45 -35.49 -11.59
CA ASP A 65 -22.34 -35.73 -10.44
C ASP A 65 -22.20 -34.62 -9.39
N ARG A 66 -20.97 -34.17 -9.09
CA ARG A 66 -20.72 -33.11 -8.14
C ARG A 66 -21.29 -31.77 -8.60
N VAL A 67 -21.14 -31.41 -9.87
CA VAL A 67 -21.72 -30.19 -10.44
C VAL A 67 -23.26 -30.24 -10.44
N ARG A 68 -23.86 -31.44 -10.60
CA ARG A 68 -25.31 -31.62 -10.51
C ARG A 68 -25.84 -31.43 -9.08
N GLU A 69 -25.15 -31.93 -8.07
CA GLU A 69 -25.50 -31.74 -6.66
C GLU A 69 -25.52 -30.26 -6.27
N ASP A 70 -24.58 -29.44 -6.73
CA ASP A 70 -24.51 -28.01 -6.47
C ASP A 70 -25.63 -27.20 -7.17
N ASN A 71 -26.22 -27.72 -8.26
CA ASN A 71 -27.19 -26.99 -9.08
C ASN A 71 -28.68 -27.22 -8.68
N TYR A 72 -28.99 -28.01 -7.65
CA TYR A 72 -30.38 -28.39 -7.30
C TYR A 72 -31.28 -27.25 -6.78
N SER A 73 -30.83 -25.99 -6.74
CA SER A 73 -31.56 -24.91 -6.05
C SER A 73 -31.74 -23.63 -6.89
N GLN A 74 -32.46 -23.63 -8.02
CA GLN A 74 -33.10 -22.46 -8.66
C GLN A 74 -32.88 -22.28 -10.20
N PRO A 75 -33.84 -21.69 -10.95
CA PRO A 75 -33.83 -21.62 -12.41
C PRO A 75 -32.89 -20.55 -13.00
N LEU A 76 -32.43 -20.84 -14.21
CA LEU A 76 -31.47 -20.05 -15.01
C LEU A 76 -32.09 -18.77 -15.61
N ILE A 77 -31.44 -17.64 -15.41
CA ILE A 77 -31.54 -16.44 -16.28
C ILE A 77 -30.16 -15.75 -16.35
N THR A 78 -29.31 -16.08 -17.32
CA THR A 78 -28.24 -15.17 -17.78
C THR A 78 -27.65 -15.64 -19.11
N THR A 79 -27.37 -14.70 -20.00
CA THR A 79 -26.91 -14.90 -21.39
C THR A 79 -25.40 -14.99 -21.55
N GLU A 80 -24.59 -14.75 -20.51
CA GLU A 80 -23.12 -14.89 -20.56
C GLU A 80 -22.59 -15.58 -19.29
N LEU A 81 -21.92 -16.72 -19.48
CA LEU A 81 -21.27 -17.47 -18.40
C LEU A 81 -19.91 -16.84 -18.05
N VAL A 82 -19.81 -16.27 -16.86
CA VAL A 82 -18.60 -15.68 -16.31
C VAL A 82 -17.84 -16.72 -15.46
N LEU A 83 -16.52 -16.60 -15.41
CA LEU A 83 -15.66 -17.38 -14.49
C LEU A 83 -15.99 -17.01 -13.04
N ASN A 84 -16.14 -18.00 -12.16
CA ASN A 84 -16.26 -17.75 -10.74
C ASN A 84 -14.91 -17.38 -10.11
N ASP A 85 -14.91 -16.90 -8.87
CA ASP A 85 -13.70 -16.45 -8.18
C ASP A 85 -12.67 -17.57 -8.01
N LYS A 86 -13.09 -18.81 -7.78
CA LYS A 86 -12.20 -19.97 -7.66
C LYS A 86 -11.50 -20.29 -8.97
N ALA A 87 -12.24 -20.33 -10.09
CA ALA A 87 -11.64 -20.54 -11.41
C ALA A 87 -10.72 -19.40 -11.83
N SER A 88 -11.09 -18.16 -11.48
CA SER A 88 -10.24 -16.99 -11.73
C SER A 88 -8.92 -17.05 -10.93
N ASN A 89 -8.95 -17.54 -9.69
CA ASN A 89 -7.75 -17.73 -8.86
C ASN A 89 -6.87 -18.86 -9.43
N ILE A 90 -7.43 -19.96 -9.92
CA ILE A 90 -6.65 -21.03 -10.57
C ILE A 90 -5.92 -20.50 -11.81
N LEU A 91 -6.54 -19.64 -12.61
CA LEU A 91 -5.86 -19.04 -13.75
C LEU A 91 -4.68 -18.14 -13.33
N LYS A 92 -4.82 -17.41 -12.20
CA LYS A 92 -3.72 -16.62 -11.65
C LYS A 92 -2.60 -17.51 -11.10
N LEU A 93 -2.94 -18.61 -10.42
CA LEU A 93 -1.98 -19.60 -9.94
C LEU A 93 -1.25 -20.30 -11.11
N ALA A 94 -1.95 -20.60 -12.21
CA ALA A 94 -1.32 -21.18 -13.40
C ALA A 94 -0.25 -20.28 -14.02
N VAL A 95 -0.40 -18.94 -13.92
CA VAL A 95 0.65 -17.99 -14.32
C VAL A 95 1.86 -18.08 -13.39
N LEU A 96 1.64 -18.29 -12.09
CA LEU A 96 2.73 -18.49 -11.13
C LEU A 96 3.44 -19.82 -11.35
N GLU A 97 2.70 -20.91 -11.60
CA GLU A 97 3.27 -22.23 -11.93
C GLU A 97 4.15 -22.18 -13.20
N ALA A 98 3.70 -21.48 -14.24
CA ALA A 98 4.51 -21.27 -15.44
C ALA A 98 5.82 -20.54 -15.16
N ARG A 99 5.81 -19.55 -14.24
CA ARG A 99 7.03 -18.86 -13.83
C ARG A 99 7.97 -19.75 -13.03
N VAL A 100 7.43 -20.58 -12.13
CA VAL A 100 8.21 -21.55 -11.35
C VAL A 100 8.90 -22.55 -12.26
N GLN A 101 8.23 -22.94 -13.36
CA GLN A 101 8.80 -23.85 -14.36
C GLN A 101 9.63 -23.16 -15.45
N HIS A 102 9.89 -21.86 -15.32
CA HIS A 102 10.66 -21.05 -16.26
C HIS A 102 10.11 -21.06 -17.69
N THR A 103 8.79 -21.22 -17.88
CA THR A 103 8.13 -21.15 -19.19
C THR A 103 7.58 -19.75 -19.44
N GLN A 104 7.68 -19.30 -20.71
CA GLN A 104 7.20 -17.96 -21.10
C GLN A 104 5.67 -17.90 -21.31
N THR A 105 5.04 -19.05 -21.53
CA THR A 105 3.60 -19.14 -21.81
C THR A 105 2.95 -20.14 -20.87
N VAL A 106 1.74 -19.83 -20.44
CA VAL A 106 0.91 -20.72 -19.62
C VAL A 106 0.28 -21.77 -20.52
N ASP A 107 0.57 -23.04 -20.30
CA ASP A 107 -0.03 -24.16 -21.02
C ASP A 107 -0.94 -25.00 -20.09
N VAL A 108 -1.58 -26.02 -20.62
CA VAL A 108 -2.57 -26.89 -19.95
C VAL A 108 -2.01 -27.58 -18.71
N GLU A 109 -0.73 -27.92 -18.76
CA GLU A 109 0.02 -28.53 -17.63
C GLU A 109 0.01 -27.63 -16.40
N HIS A 110 0.22 -26.34 -16.60
CA HIS A 110 0.21 -25.34 -15.51
C HIS A 110 -1.18 -25.16 -14.91
N LEU A 111 -2.26 -25.37 -15.71
CA LEU A 111 -3.63 -25.37 -15.19
C LEU A 111 -3.89 -26.56 -14.27
N LEU A 112 -3.45 -27.76 -14.63
CA LEU A 112 -3.59 -28.94 -13.79
C LEU A 112 -2.83 -28.77 -12.47
N LEU A 113 -1.58 -28.31 -12.53
CA LEU A 113 -0.76 -28.07 -11.34
C LEU A 113 -1.37 -26.98 -10.45
N ALA A 114 -1.91 -25.91 -11.04
CA ALA A 114 -2.57 -24.85 -10.29
C ALA A 114 -3.83 -25.34 -9.57
N MET A 115 -4.62 -26.26 -10.20
CA MET A 115 -5.79 -26.85 -9.54
C MET A 115 -5.40 -27.71 -8.33
N LEU A 116 -4.31 -28.44 -8.41
CA LEU A 116 -3.79 -29.26 -7.32
C LEU A 116 -3.11 -28.44 -6.22
N HIS A 117 -2.49 -27.32 -6.58
CA HIS A 117 -1.80 -26.43 -5.62
C HIS A 117 -2.77 -25.50 -4.87
N ASP A 118 -3.96 -25.25 -5.39
CA ASP A 118 -4.94 -24.37 -4.76
C ASP A 118 -5.29 -24.84 -3.35
N LYS A 119 -5.20 -23.92 -2.38
CA LYS A 119 -5.52 -24.16 -0.96
C LYS A 119 -7.02 -24.01 -0.65
N SER A 120 -7.80 -23.52 -1.59
CA SER A 120 -9.25 -23.38 -1.42
C SER A 120 -9.96 -24.73 -1.57
N ASP A 121 -11.18 -24.83 -1.04
CA ASP A 121 -12.06 -25.97 -1.22
C ASP A 121 -12.53 -26.02 -2.70
N ASN A 122 -11.81 -26.74 -3.50
CA ASN A 122 -11.86 -26.81 -4.96
C ASN A 122 -12.31 -28.22 -5.37
N GLY A 123 -13.49 -28.34 -5.97
CA GLY A 123 -14.08 -29.63 -6.33
C GLY A 123 -13.24 -30.41 -7.35
N ALA A 124 -12.55 -29.75 -8.27
CA ALA A 124 -11.63 -30.41 -9.19
C ALA A 124 -10.46 -31.06 -8.45
N LYS A 125 -9.87 -30.37 -7.46
CA LYS A 125 -8.79 -30.91 -6.62
C LYS A 125 -9.25 -32.14 -5.84
N ILE A 126 -10.41 -32.06 -5.21
CA ILE A 126 -10.94 -33.20 -4.41
C ILE A 126 -11.11 -34.44 -5.27
N VAL A 127 -11.64 -34.28 -6.50
CA VAL A 127 -11.80 -35.41 -7.43
C VAL A 127 -10.45 -35.94 -7.93
N LEU A 128 -9.45 -35.07 -8.14
CA LEU A 128 -8.09 -35.52 -8.50
C LEU A 128 -7.42 -36.26 -7.35
N GLU A 129 -7.51 -35.74 -6.12
CA GLU A 129 -6.91 -36.38 -4.93
C GLU A 129 -7.63 -37.70 -4.56
N SER A 130 -8.96 -37.81 -4.73
CA SER A 130 -9.71 -39.06 -4.51
C SER A 130 -9.28 -40.16 -5.49
N ASN A 131 -8.80 -39.78 -6.66
CA ASN A 131 -8.22 -40.70 -7.65
C ASN A 131 -6.70 -40.86 -7.53
N ASN A 132 -6.12 -40.53 -6.36
CA ASN A 132 -4.69 -40.63 -6.04
C ASN A 132 -3.77 -39.80 -6.95
N ILE A 133 -4.23 -38.65 -7.42
CA ILE A 133 -3.40 -37.71 -8.18
C ILE A 133 -2.98 -36.60 -7.23
N THR A 134 -1.69 -36.61 -6.81
CA THR A 134 -1.11 -35.54 -6.00
C THR A 134 -0.34 -34.55 -6.89
N TYR A 135 -0.08 -33.37 -6.34
CA TYR A 135 0.71 -32.35 -7.03
C TYR A 135 2.11 -32.87 -7.42
N ASP A 136 2.77 -33.58 -6.50
CA ASP A 136 4.12 -34.10 -6.69
C ASP A 136 4.15 -35.19 -7.78
N ASP A 137 3.14 -36.07 -7.83
CA ASP A 137 3.01 -37.10 -8.86
C ASP A 137 2.79 -36.51 -10.23
N ALA A 138 1.85 -35.55 -10.35
CA ALA A 138 1.58 -34.85 -11.59
C ALA A 138 2.82 -34.13 -12.11
N LEU A 139 3.59 -33.46 -11.21
CA LEU A 139 4.81 -32.74 -11.56
C LEU A 139 5.90 -33.73 -12.02
N ALA A 140 6.08 -34.87 -11.36
CA ALA A 140 7.09 -35.88 -11.71
C ALA A 140 6.83 -36.48 -13.10
N TYR A 141 5.56 -36.76 -13.44
CA TYR A 141 5.19 -37.26 -14.76
C TYR A 141 5.32 -36.22 -15.87
N LEU A 142 5.02 -34.94 -15.59
CA LEU A 142 5.19 -33.85 -16.55
C LEU A 142 6.67 -33.62 -16.88
N HIS A 143 7.56 -33.67 -15.90
CA HIS A 143 9.01 -33.52 -16.11
C HIS A 143 9.63 -34.68 -16.91
N LYS A 144 9.07 -35.91 -16.84
CA LYS A 144 9.51 -37.05 -17.66
C LYS A 144 9.15 -36.90 -19.14
N THR A 145 8.17 -36.07 -19.49
CA THR A 145 7.74 -35.84 -20.88
C THR A 145 8.49 -34.74 -21.62
N SER A 146 9.34 -33.97 -20.96
CA SER A 146 10.07 -32.84 -21.57
C SER A 146 11.46 -33.17 -22.13
N LYS A 147 11.86 -34.44 -22.23
CA LYS A 147 13.11 -34.81 -22.89
C LYS A 147 12.83 -35.45 -24.27
N PRO A 148 13.46 -35.02 -25.35
CA PRO A 148 13.35 -35.69 -26.64
C PRO A 148 14.01 -37.07 -26.57
N ASN A 149 13.33 -38.04 -27.15
CA ASN A 149 13.67 -39.41 -27.32
C ASN A 149 15.00 -39.61 -28.08
N ASP A 150 16.00 -40.26 -27.47
CA ASP A 150 16.92 -41.11 -28.20
C ASP A 150 17.17 -42.37 -27.39
N GLY A 151 17.10 -43.44 -28.12
CA GLY A 151 16.68 -44.77 -27.80
C GLY A 151 17.58 -45.68 -26.95
N ILE A 152 16.89 -46.70 -26.48
CA ILE A 152 17.29 -48.12 -26.29
C ILE A 152 18.12 -48.44 -25.05
N GLY A 153 17.53 -49.32 -24.21
CA GLY A 153 18.27 -50.36 -23.47
C GLY A 153 17.94 -50.49 -21.98
N LEU A 154 16.98 -51.38 -21.75
CA LEU A 154 16.78 -52.26 -20.59
C LEU A 154 17.98 -52.40 -19.60
N SER A 155 17.75 -52.25 -18.35
CA SER A 155 17.62 -53.38 -17.40
C SER A 155 17.67 -52.86 -15.92
N ASP A 156 16.91 -53.59 -15.18
CA ASP A 156 16.65 -53.55 -13.74
C ASP A 156 17.89 -53.68 -12.84
N ASP A 157 17.58 -53.44 -11.60
CA ASP A 157 18.15 -54.01 -10.36
C ASP A 157 19.14 -53.14 -9.55
N GLU A 158 18.61 -52.73 -8.42
CA GLU A 158 18.90 -53.18 -7.05
C GLU A 158 20.18 -52.65 -6.34
N PHE A 159 19.91 -52.11 -5.17
CA PHE A 159 20.54 -52.32 -3.86
C PHE A 159 21.85 -51.64 -3.44
N GLU A 160 21.67 -51.03 -2.30
CA GLU A 160 22.46 -51.05 -1.06
C GLU A 160 23.91 -50.53 -1.00
N ASP A 161 24.03 -49.67 -0.01
CA ASP A 161 25.08 -49.49 0.99
C ASP A 161 26.46 -50.07 0.68
N GLU A 162 27.48 -49.29 0.85
CA GLU A 162 28.48 -49.37 1.89
C GLU A 162 29.67 -48.41 1.71
N MET A 163 30.18 -48.03 2.86
CA MET A 163 31.45 -47.34 3.07
C MET A 163 32.61 -48.15 2.50
N ASP A 164 33.61 -47.53 1.99
CA ASP A 164 34.97 -47.44 2.57
C ASP A 164 36.04 -47.01 1.55
N ASP A 165 36.82 -46.15 2.03
CA ASP A 165 38.25 -45.87 2.01
C ASP A 165 39.16 -46.46 0.92
N ASN A 166 40.06 -45.58 0.50
CA ASN A 166 41.44 -45.80 0.06
C ASN A 166 41.83 -45.98 -1.42
N THR A 167 42.57 -44.93 -1.77
CA THR A 167 43.90 -44.91 -2.41
C THR A 167 44.11 -45.19 -3.90
N VAL A 168 44.71 -44.18 -4.44
CA VAL A 168 45.95 -44.23 -5.31
C VAL A 168 45.80 -44.40 -6.82
N ASP A 169 46.20 -43.33 -7.47
CA ASP A 169 47.07 -43.22 -8.69
C ASP A 169 46.62 -43.66 -10.09
N ASN A 170 46.69 -42.66 -10.89
CA ASN A 170 47.56 -42.55 -12.08
C ASN A 170 46.95 -42.50 -13.47
N LYS A 171 47.20 -41.32 -14.02
CA LYS A 171 47.66 -41.05 -15.40
C LYS A 171 46.79 -41.29 -16.63
N ASN A 172 46.62 -40.17 -17.26
CA ASN A 172 46.96 -39.81 -18.65
C ASN A 172 45.86 -39.54 -19.67
N GLN A 173 45.87 -38.28 -20.00
CA GLN A 173 45.94 -37.65 -21.36
C GLN A 173 44.78 -37.90 -22.36
N ASN A 174 44.09 -37.01 -22.78
CA ASN A 174 44.27 -35.95 -23.80
C ASN A 174 42.94 -35.39 -24.35
N LYS A 175 42.88 -34.09 -24.39
CA LYS A 175 42.41 -33.16 -25.49
C LYS A 175 41.06 -33.46 -26.13
N ASP A 176 40.18 -32.56 -26.29
CA ASP A 176 40.16 -31.13 -26.61
C ASP A 176 38.72 -30.64 -26.67
N ARG A 177 38.54 -29.38 -26.24
CA ARG A 177 37.69 -28.32 -26.77
C ARG A 177 36.20 -28.21 -26.42
N MET A 178 35.97 -27.19 -25.64
CA MET A 178 35.07 -26.05 -25.81
C MET A 178 33.60 -26.24 -25.49
N ALA A 179 33.22 -25.77 -24.32
CA ALA A 179 32.22 -24.72 -24.11
C ALA A 179 32.29 -24.25 -22.66
N THR A 180 32.68 -23.02 -22.50
CA THR A 180 32.80 -22.25 -21.26
C THR A 180 31.47 -22.08 -20.57
N ALA A 181 31.24 -22.78 -19.47
CA ALA A 181 30.45 -22.32 -18.37
C ALA A 181 31.39 -22.21 -17.18
N THR A 182 31.65 -20.99 -16.72
CA THR A 182 32.52 -20.67 -15.61
C THR A 182 32.00 -21.31 -14.33
N LYS A 183 32.48 -22.49 -14.00
CA LYS A 183 32.47 -22.99 -12.61
C LYS A 183 33.52 -22.20 -11.86
N LYS A 184 33.11 -21.35 -10.91
CA LYS A 184 33.99 -20.81 -9.86
C LYS A 184 34.73 -22.01 -9.20
N PRO A 185 36.00 -21.86 -8.85
CA PRO A 185 36.73 -22.90 -8.08
C PRO A 185 35.98 -23.12 -6.78
N ALA A 186 35.75 -24.37 -6.42
CA ALA A 186 35.13 -24.76 -5.17
C ALA A 186 35.97 -24.17 -4.02
N GLY A 187 35.42 -23.12 -3.39
CA GLY A 187 36.00 -22.46 -2.23
C GLY A 187 36.07 -23.45 -1.04
N LYS A 188 36.90 -23.11 -0.05
CA LYS A 188 36.98 -23.85 1.22
C LYS A 188 35.66 -23.83 2.03
N THR A 189 34.63 -23.14 1.55
CA THR A 189 33.34 -22.84 2.26
C THR A 189 32.13 -22.98 1.32
N PRO A 190 31.81 -24.20 0.84
CA PRO A 190 30.79 -24.41 -0.17
C PRO A 190 29.35 -24.05 0.30
N VAL A 191 29.02 -24.27 1.58
CA VAL A 191 27.70 -23.96 2.12
C VAL A 191 27.57 -22.44 2.29
N LEU A 192 28.58 -21.82 2.87
CA LEU A 192 28.60 -20.37 3.06
C LEU A 192 28.52 -19.63 1.72
N ASP A 193 29.33 -20.04 0.72
CA ASP A 193 29.35 -19.38 -0.60
C ASP A 193 28.03 -19.52 -1.37
N ASN A 194 27.20 -20.53 -1.09
CA ASN A 194 25.90 -20.72 -1.72
C ASN A 194 24.77 -19.91 -1.08
N PHE A 195 24.87 -19.57 0.21
CA PHE A 195 23.81 -18.91 0.98
C PHE A 195 24.22 -17.56 1.53
N SER A 196 25.30 -16.97 1.02
CA SER A 196 25.79 -15.69 1.50
C SER A 196 26.40 -14.83 0.40
N THR A 197 26.47 -13.53 0.69
CA THR A 197 27.14 -12.53 -0.15
C THR A 197 28.39 -12.01 0.58
N ASP A 198 29.55 -12.05 -0.08
CA ASP A 198 30.78 -11.50 0.46
C ASP A 198 30.81 -9.98 0.29
N LEU A 199 30.55 -9.25 1.39
CA LEU A 199 30.54 -7.78 1.37
C LEU A 199 31.94 -7.20 1.19
N THR A 200 33.01 -7.89 1.68
CA THR A 200 34.38 -7.42 1.52
C THR A 200 34.82 -7.52 0.06
N GLN A 201 34.44 -8.59 -0.63
CA GLN A 201 34.71 -8.73 -2.05
C GLN A 201 33.85 -7.73 -2.88
N ALA A 202 32.60 -7.51 -2.51
CA ALA A 202 31.74 -6.51 -3.15
C ALA A 202 32.30 -5.10 -2.98
N ALA A 203 32.93 -4.80 -1.83
CA ALA A 203 33.63 -3.54 -1.59
C ALA A 203 34.84 -3.37 -2.53
N LEU A 204 35.66 -4.43 -2.71
CA LEU A 204 36.79 -4.41 -3.64
C LEU A 204 36.34 -4.26 -5.09
N ASP A 205 35.21 -4.86 -5.45
CA ASP A 205 34.61 -4.73 -6.78
C ASP A 205 33.95 -3.36 -7.01
N GLY A 206 33.87 -2.48 -6.00
CA GLY A 206 33.26 -1.16 -6.08
C GLY A 206 31.71 -1.17 -6.17
N LYS A 207 31.07 -2.27 -5.79
CA LYS A 207 29.63 -2.47 -5.90
C LYS A 207 28.84 -1.87 -4.73
N LEU A 208 29.51 -1.58 -3.59
CA LEU A 208 28.87 -1.04 -2.39
C LEU A 208 28.81 0.49 -2.43
N ASP A 209 27.71 1.04 -1.92
CA ASP A 209 27.56 2.49 -1.81
C ASP A 209 28.48 3.09 -0.74
N PRO A 210 28.98 4.32 -0.94
CA PRO A 210 29.80 4.98 0.05
C PRO A 210 29.01 5.29 1.31
N VAL A 211 29.53 4.90 2.46
CA VAL A 211 28.87 5.12 3.77
C VAL A 211 29.39 6.42 4.38
N VAL A 212 28.48 7.32 4.69
CA VAL A 212 28.74 8.65 5.23
C VAL A 212 28.07 8.83 6.59
N GLY A 213 28.75 9.51 7.52
CA GLY A 213 28.15 9.97 8.78
C GLY A 213 28.03 8.91 9.90
N ARG A 214 28.48 7.64 9.68
CA ARG A 214 28.35 6.53 10.65
C ARG A 214 29.67 6.13 11.31
N THR A 215 30.59 7.08 11.48
CA THR A 215 31.92 6.79 12.00
C THR A 215 31.93 6.31 13.46
N ALA A 216 31.05 6.82 14.29
CA ALA A 216 30.95 6.45 15.70
C ALA A 216 30.42 5.01 15.86
N GLU A 217 29.38 4.64 15.13
CA GLU A 217 28.80 3.29 15.16
C GLU A 217 29.77 2.25 14.58
N ILE A 218 30.44 2.57 13.48
CA ILE A 218 31.46 1.70 12.90
C ILE A 218 32.66 1.54 13.84
N ALA A 219 33.14 2.61 14.45
CA ALA A 219 34.21 2.56 15.45
C ALA A 219 33.80 1.68 16.63
N ARG A 220 32.56 1.83 17.13
CA ARG A 220 32.05 1.02 18.23
C ARG A 220 31.92 -0.45 17.85
N MET A 221 31.49 -0.77 16.62
CA MET A 221 31.50 -2.16 16.11
C MET A 221 32.92 -2.74 16.08
N MET A 222 33.89 -1.99 15.56
CA MET A 222 35.30 -2.42 15.52
C MET A 222 35.86 -2.70 16.93
N GLU A 223 35.57 -1.81 17.89
CA GLU A 223 35.94 -2.02 19.29
C GLU A 223 35.36 -3.33 19.84
N ILE A 224 34.09 -3.61 19.58
CA ILE A 224 33.43 -4.83 20.04
C ILE A 224 34.03 -6.07 19.39
N LEU A 225 34.23 -6.05 18.06
CA LEU A 225 34.84 -7.17 17.32
C LEU A 225 36.26 -7.48 17.78
N CYS A 226 37.03 -6.51 18.23
CA CYS A 226 38.38 -6.68 18.76
C CYS A 226 38.41 -7.22 20.20
N ARG A 227 37.28 -7.39 20.88
CA ARG A 227 37.24 -7.87 22.28
C ARG A 227 37.52 -9.38 22.32
N ARG A 228 38.14 -9.84 23.40
CA ARG A 228 38.42 -11.26 23.65
C ARG A 228 37.15 -12.07 23.92
N LYS A 229 36.12 -11.46 24.56
CA LYS A 229 34.83 -12.06 24.90
C LYS A 229 33.75 -11.05 24.62
N LYS A 230 32.53 -11.49 24.33
CA LYS A 230 31.39 -10.64 23.92
C LYS A 230 31.76 -9.79 22.71
N ASN A 231 32.35 -10.45 21.70
CA ASN A 231 32.87 -9.86 20.48
C ASN A 231 31.84 -9.86 19.33
N ASN A 232 30.56 -10.03 19.65
CA ASN A 232 29.48 -10.01 18.67
C ASN A 232 28.66 -8.71 18.86
N PRO A 233 28.78 -7.70 17.99
CA PRO A 233 27.92 -6.55 18.00
C PRO A 233 26.52 -6.87 17.48
N ILE A 234 25.51 -6.21 18.03
CA ILE A 234 24.17 -6.20 17.48
C ILE A 234 23.71 -4.75 17.27
N LEU A 235 23.39 -4.42 16.02
CA LEU A 235 22.85 -3.13 15.63
C LEU A 235 21.35 -3.11 15.89
N ILE A 236 20.92 -2.16 16.72
CA ILE A 236 19.51 -2.02 17.10
C ILE A 236 19.04 -0.63 16.68
N GLY A 237 17.98 -0.55 15.90
CA GLY A 237 17.41 0.73 15.47
C GLY A 237 16.15 0.53 14.64
N GLU A 238 15.44 1.61 14.38
CA GLU A 238 14.23 1.59 13.59
C GLU A 238 14.49 1.10 12.15
N PRO A 239 13.46 0.61 11.43
CA PRO A 239 13.60 0.28 10.02
C PRO A 239 14.07 1.51 9.20
N GLY A 240 14.94 1.30 8.22
CA GLY A 240 15.39 2.36 7.33
C GLY A 240 16.45 3.33 7.90
N VAL A 241 16.99 3.09 9.12
CA VAL A 241 18.07 3.95 9.67
C VAL A 241 19.46 3.64 9.13
N GLY A 242 19.61 2.63 8.25
CA GLY A 242 20.89 2.30 7.61
C GLY A 242 21.74 1.30 8.39
N LYS A 243 21.15 0.35 9.12
CA LYS A 243 21.89 -0.69 9.87
C LYS A 243 22.80 -1.53 8.96
N SER A 244 22.29 -1.98 7.83
CA SER A 244 23.06 -2.79 6.87
C SER A 244 24.19 -1.98 6.22
N ALA A 245 23.93 -0.68 5.92
CA ALA A 245 24.96 0.23 5.40
C ALA A 245 26.15 0.41 6.37
N ILE A 246 25.93 0.40 7.69
CA ILE A 246 27.02 0.46 8.67
C ILE A 246 27.95 -0.75 8.54
N VAL A 247 27.39 -1.96 8.28
CA VAL A 247 28.18 -3.18 8.09
C VAL A 247 28.91 -3.15 6.75
N GLU A 248 28.29 -2.64 5.71
CA GLU A 248 28.91 -2.39 4.41
C GLU A 248 30.07 -1.40 4.53
N GLY A 249 29.90 -0.33 5.32
CA GLY A 249 30.96 0.62 5.63
C GLY A 249 32.15 -0.04 6.36
N LEU A 250 31.87 -0.94 7.31
CA LEU A 250 32.93 -1.74 7.95
C LEU A 250 33.65 -2.62 6.92
N ALA A 251 32.92 -3.27 6.00
CA ALA A 251 33.50 -4.12 4.96
C ALA A 251 34.39 -3.30 4.02
N GLN A 252 33.98 -2.08 3.64
CA GLN A 252 34.80 -1.16 2.87
C GLN A 252 36.08 -0.75 3.59
N LEU A 253 36.01 -0.44 4.89
CA LEU A 253 37.19 -0.08 5.68
C LEU A 253 38.17 -1.26 5.81
N ILE A 254 37.67 -2.49 5.97
CA ILE A 254 38.48 -3.72 6.00
C ILE A 254 39.15 -3.93 4.63
N ALA A 255 38.39 -3.84 3.53
CA ALA A 255 38.87 -4.03 2.17
C ALA A 255 39.99 -3.04 1.81
N HIS A 256 39.88 -1.78 2.26
CA HIS A 256 40.88 -0.76 2.02
C HIS A 256 41.97 -0.65 3.10
N HIS A 257 42.06 -1.59 4.03
CA HIS A 257 43.04 -1.60 5.13
C HIS A 257 43.01 -0.35 6.04
N ARG A 258 41.85 0.27 6.19
CA ARG A 258 41.64 1.47 7.03
C ARG A 258 41.07 1.13 8.41
N THR A 259 41.39 -0.06 8.94
CA THR A 259 40.91 -0.56 10.22
C THR A 259 42.07 -0.89 11.16
N SER A 260 41.78 -1.41 12.37
CA SER A 260 42.77 -1.98 13.26
C SER A 260 43.45 -3.18 12.61
N PRO A 261 44.77 -3.38 12.83
CA PRO A 261 45.51 -4.55 12.33
C PRO A 261 44.89 -5.92 12.68
N ILE A 262 44.14 -6.00 13.77
CA ILE A 262 43.41 -7.22 14.19
C ILE A 262 42.32 -7.63 13.18
N LEU A 263 41.79 -6.66 12.46
CA LEU A 263 40.75 -6.88 11.46
C LEU A 263 41.26 -7.00 10.03
N PHE A 264 42.58 -6.86 9.83
CA PHE A 264 43.19 -7.03 8.49
C PHE A 264 43.01 -8.46 8.01
N GLY A 265 42.65 -8.61 6.75
CA GLY A 265 42.43 -9.94 6.13
C GLY A 265 41.12 -10.63 6.54
N LYS A 266 40.31 -10.03 7.41
CA LYS A 266 38.99 -10.56 7.71
C LYS A 266 38.00 -10.32 6.57
N ARG A 267 37.08 -11.29 6.38
CA ARG A 267 36.00 -11.22 5.39
C ARG A 267 34.66 -11.01 6.11
N VAL A 268 33.88 -10.01 5.71
CA VAL A 268 32.51 -9.80 6.19
C VAL A 268 31.57 -10.43 5.17
N VAL A 269 30.77 -11.39 5.62
CA VAL A 269 29.89 -12.17 4.77
C VAL A 269 28.46 -12.06 5.27
N SER A 270 27.56 -11.56 4.42
CA SER A 270 26.12 -11.42 4.73
C SER A 270 25.39 -12.72 4.46
N LEU A 271 24.82 -13.34 5.50
CA LEU A 271 24.11 -14.60 5.44
C LEU A 271 22.62 -14.38 5.15
N ASP A 272 22.09 -15.03 4.12
CA ASP A 272 20.67 -15.04 3.81
C ASP A 272 19.96 -16.19 4.54
N MET A 273 19.29 -15.85 5.64
CA MET A 273 18.55 -16.83 6.44
C MET A 273 17.32 -17.37 5.69
N THR A 274 16.73 -16.60 4.80
CA THR A 274 15.57 -17.01 4.02
C THR A 274 15.96 -18.08 3.00
N ALA A 275 17.07 -17.87 2.30
CA ALA A 275 17.63 -18.85 1.38
C ALA A 275 18.06 -20.15 2.10
N MET A 276 18.54 -20.05 3.33
CA MET A 276 18.92 -21.21 4.15
C MET A 276 17.71 -22.10 4.51
N VAL A 277 16.54 -21.51 4.71
CA VAL A 277 15.29 -22.24 5.00
C VAL A 277 14.64 -22.73 3.71
N ALA A 278 14.78 -21.98 2.61
CA ALA A 278 14.16 -22.32 1.34
C ALA A 278 14.65 -23.68 0.80
N GLY A 279 13.72 -24.49 0.29
CA GLY A 279 14.00 -25.81 -0.28
C GLY A 279 14.27 -26.92 0.74
N THR A 280 14.17 -26.67 2.05
CA THR A 280 14.23 -27.74 3.05
C THR A 280 12.85 -28.36 3.24
N LYS A 281 12.62 -29.56 2.70
CA LYS A 281 11.34 -30.30 2.86
C LYS A 281 11.20 -30.90 4.27
N TYR A 282 12.31 -31.19 4.92
CA TYR A 282 12.37 -31.77 6.25
C TYR A 282 13.23 -30.92 7.19
N ARG A 283 12.79 -30.77 8.41
CA ARG A 283 13.45 -30.03 9.47
C ARG A 283 14.92 -30.40 9.68
N GLY A 284 15.25 -31.72 9.61
CA GLY A 284 16.62 -32.22 9.76
C GLY A 284 17.60 -31.65 8.73
N GLN A 285 17.12 -31.33 7.51
CA GLN A 285 17.96 -30.73 6.47
C GLN A 285 18.40 -29.31 6.80
N PHE A 286 17.52 -28.51 7.40
CA PHE A 286 17.85 -27.15 7.86
C PHE A 286 18.85 -27.19 9.02
N GLU A 287 18.62 -28.07 10.00
CA GLU A 287 19.55 -28.25 11.12
C GLU A 287 20.93 -28.71 10.64
N GLU A 288 21.01 -29.60 9.66
CA GLU A 288 22.24 -30.08 9.07
C GLU A 288 22.98 -28.98 8.30
N ARG A 289 22.24 -28.16 7.52
CA ARG A 289 22.84 -27.00 6.85
C ARG A 289 23.45 -26.01 7.84
N ILE A 290 22.76 -25.69 8.95
CA ILE A 290 23.30 -24.80 9.97
C ILE A 290 24.51 -25.42 10.67
N LYS A 291 24.48 -26.71 10.99
CA LYS A 291 25.62 -27.40 11.58
C LYS A 291 26.85 -27.42 10.65
N THR A 292 26.63 -27.61 9.35
CA THR A 292 27.69 -27.56 8.35
C THR A 292 28.26 -26.15 8.22
N LEU A 293 27.37 -25.13 8.14
CA LEU A 293 27.77 -23.71 8.15
C LEU A 293 28.64 -23.38 9.39
N LEU A 294 28.22 -23.82 10.58
CA LEU A 294 28.99 -23.56 11.80
C LEU A 294 30.38 -24.24 11.76
N ARG A 295 30.49 -25.43 11.20
CA ARG A 295 31.80 -26.12 11.02
C ARG A 295 32.68 -25.35 10.04
N GLU A 296 32.15 -24.87 8.94
CA GLU A 296 32.86 -24.02 7.97
C GLU A 296 33.37 -22.73 8.63
N LEU A 297 32.54 -22.07 9.46
CA LEU A 297 32.92 -20.86 10.19
C LEU A 297 33.96 -21.12 11.28
N GLU A 298 33.85 -22.22 12.03
CA GLU A 298 34.83 -22.61 13.06
C GLU A 298 36.21 -22.94 12.46
N GLN A 299 36.24 -23.47 11.22
CA GLN A 299 37.47 -23.73 10.47
C GLN A 299 38.09 -22.48 9.85
N ASN A 300 37.29 -21.42 9.65
CA ASN A 300 37.73 -20.16 9.02
C ASN A 300 37.51 -18.98 9.97
N PRO A 301 38.35 -18.77 11.00
CA PRO A 301 38.14 -17.71 12.00
C PRO A 301 38.30 -16.30 11.45
N ASP A 302 38.73 -16.16 10.20
CA ASP A 302 38.82 -14.85 9.52
C ASP A 302 37.49 -14.36 8.92
N ILE A 303 36.45 -15.17 9.02
CA ILE A 303 35.11 -14.81 8.54
C ILE A 303 34.31 -14.19 9.67
N ILE A 304 33.74 -13.02 9.42
CA ILE A 304 32.73 -12.35 10.24
C ILE A 304 31.39 -12.48 9.53
N VAL A 305 30.44 -13.15 10.17
CA VAL A 305 29.09 -13.34 9.61
C VAL A 305 28.21 -12.15 9.98
N PHE A 306 27.60 -11.55 9.00
CA PHE A 306 26.52 -10.56 9.19
C PHE A 306 25.18 -11.25 8.99
N ILE A 307 24.26 -11.07 9.92
CA ILE A 307 22.89 -11.59 9.85
C ILE A 307 21.95 -10.40 10.01
N ASP A 308 21.35 -10.02 8.91
CA ASP A 308 20.26 -9.02 8.95
C ASP A 308 18.99 -9.68 9.48
N GLU A 309 18.16 -8.90 10.15
CA GLU A 309 16.96 -9.41 10.83
C GLU A 309 17.23 -10.64 11.71
N ILE A 310 18.28 -10.57 12.55
CA ILE A 310 18.74 -11.71 13.36
C ILE A 310 17.65 -12.33 14.24
N HIS A 311 16.54 -11.61 14.50
CA HIS A 311 15.37 -12.11 15.20
C HIS A 311 14.68 -13.26 14.44
N THR A 312 14.82 -13.34 13.12
CA THR A 312 14.28 -14.43 12.29
C THR A 312 14.88 -15.80 12.62
N MET A 313 16.08 -15.82 13.20
CA MET A 313 16.69 -17.05 13.70
C MET A 313 15.94 -17.66 14.87
N ILE A 314 15.19 -16.83 15.63
CA ILE A 314 14.40 -17.23 16.79
C ILE A 314 12.99 -17.47 16.28
N GLY A 315 12.65 -18.72 16.02
CA GLY A 315 11.33 -19.07 15.45
C GLY A 315 11.38 -19.67 14.05
N ALA A 316 12.52 -19.66 13.38
CA ALA A 316 12.69 -20.38 12.12
C ALA A 316 12.56 -21.90 12.38
N GLY A 317 11.36 -22.43 12.13
CA GLY A 317 11.04 -23.84 12.35
C GLY A 317 10.01 -24.11 13.46
N SER A 318 9.30 -23.08 13.95
CA SER A 318 8.47 -23.20 15.15
C SER A 318 7.11 -23.90 14.96
N THR A 319 7.10 -25.16 15.37
CA THR A 319 6.00 -25.71 16.18
C THR A 319 6.45 -25.70 17.67
N PRO A 320 5.56 -25.58 18.66
CA PRO A 320 5.91 -25.57 20.09
C PRO A 320 6.74 -26.82 20.44
N GLY A 321 8.01 -26.64 20.86
CA GLY A 321 8.93 -27.73 21.20
C GLY A 321 10.09 -27.93 20.21
N SER A 322 10.27 -27.07 19.20
CA SER A 322 11.32 -27.19 18.19
C SER A 322 12.64 -26.52 18.59
N MET A 323 13.77 -27.07 18.17
CA MET A 323 15.07 -26.41 18.30
C MET A 323 15.19 -25.33 17.22
N ASP A 324 15.24 -24.06 17.62
CA ASP A 324 15.45 -22.90 16.76
C ASP A 324 16.92 -22.85 16.28
N ALA A 325 17.16 -22.23 15.10
CA ALA A 325 18.51 -21.97 14.61
C ALA A 325 19.40 -21.28 15.67
N ALA A 326 18.81 -20.40 16.45
CA ALA A 326 19.45 -19.73 17.58
C ALA A 326 20.02 -20.71 18.60
N ASN A 327 19.31 -21.78 18.95
CA ASN A 327 19.76 -22.80 19.90
C ASN A 327 20.96 -23.59 19.40
N ILE A 328 21.07 -23.81 18.09
CA ILE A 328 22.20 -24.49 17.46
C ILE A 328 23.46 -23.58 17.47
N MET A 329 23.28 -22.27 17.26
CA MET A 329 24.38 -21.30 17.23
C MET A 329 24.86 -20.84 18.62
N LYS A 330 24.01 -20.91 19.65
CA LYS A 330 24.35 -20.49 21.03
C LYS A 330 25.69 -21.05 21.55
N PRO A 331 26.05 -22.33 21.39
CA PRO A 331 27.32 -22.87 21.89
C PRO A 331 28.54 -22.24 21.19
N ALA A 332 28.47 -22.03 19.87
CA ALA A 332 29.55 -21.44 19.09
C ALA A 332 29.77 -19.96 19.44
N LEU A 333 28.69 -19.20 19.54
CA LEU A 333 28.69 -17.80 20.01
C LEU A 333 29.20 -17.70 21.46
N ALA A 334 28.87 -18.70 22.30
CA ALA A 334 29.29 -18.73 23.69
C ALA A 334 30.78 -18.94 23.87
N ARG A 335 31.35 -19.82 23.06
CA ARG A 335 32.80 -20.11 23.05
C ARG A 335 33.61 -19.00 22.39
N GLY A 336 32.96 -18.15 21.57
CA GLY A 336 33.64 -17.13 20.76
C GLY A 336 34.41 -17.73 19.58
N THR A 337 34.03 -18.93 19.15
CA THR A 337 34.66 -19.61 18.00
C THR A 337 34.22 -18.98 16.68
N ILE A 338 33.07 -18.30 16.67
CA ILE A 338 32.56 -17.53 15.52
C ILE A 338 32.34 -16.05 15.91
N GLN A 339 32.55 -15.17 14.98
CA GLN A 339 32.21 -13.75 15.09
C GLN A 339 30.97 -13.45 14.26
N CYS A 340 29.97 -12.82 14.89
CA CYS A 340 28.70 -12.50 14.27
C CYS A 340 28.33 -11.04 14.52
N ILE A 341 27.88 -10.35 13.48
CA ILE A 341 27.22 -9.03 13.55
C ILE A 341 25.74 -9.28 13.32
N GLY A 342 24.90 -8.87 14.24
CA GLY A 342 23.45 -8.93 14.07
C GLY A 342 22.86 -7.55 13.78
N ALA A 343 21.77 -7.49 13.04
CA ALA A 343 20.94 -6.29 12.92
C ALA A 343 19.48 -6.64 13.21
N THR A 344 18.77 -5.75 13.92
CA THR A 344 17.35 -5.94 14.26
C THR A 344 16.68 -4.62 14.60
N THR A 345 15.35 -4.61 14.73
CA THR A 345 14.60 -3.46 15.24
C THR A 345 14.56 -3.48 16.79
N ILE A 346 14.19 -2.34 17.38
CA ILE A 346 14.07 -2.20 18.84
C ILE A 346 12.99 -3.15 19.38
N ASP A 347 11.86 -3.23 18.69
CA ASP A 347 10.72 -4.06 19.09
C ASP A 347 11.04 -5.55 19.00
N GLU A 348 11.65 -5.98 17.89
CA GLU A 348 12.03 -7.38 17.71
C GLU A 348 13.17 -7.80 18.64
N TYR A 349 14.09 -6.87 18.95
CA TYR A 349 15.11 -7.10 19.96
C TYR A 349 14.48 -7.46 21.32
N ARG A 350 13.50 -6.63 21.78
CA ARG A 350 12.78 -6.84 23.04
C ARG A 350 11.97 -8.14 23.05
N LYS A 351 11.28 -8.42 21.93
CA LYS A 351 10.41 -9.61 21.83
C LYS A 351 11.18 -10.92 21.80
N SER A 352 12.31 -10.94 21.12
CA SER A 352 13.00 -12.16 20.72
C SER A 352 14.34 -12.35 21.45
N ILE A 353 15.26 -11.37 21.41
CA ILE A 353 16.62 -11.53 21.89
C ILE A 353 16.75 -11.23 23.40
N GLU A 354 16.10 -10.18 23.87
CA GLU A 354 16.17 -9.78 25.29
C GLU A 354 15.52 -10.80 26.23
N LYS A 355 14.47 -11.50 25.76
CA LYS A 355 13.83 -12.57 26.53
C LYS A 355 14.73 -13.82 26.65
N ASP A 356 15.66 -14.01 25.74
CA ASP A 356 16.64 -15.10 25.78
C ASP A 356 17.94 -14.62 26.44
N GLY A 357 18.04 -14.73 27.75
CA GLY A 357 19.22 -14.28 28.50
C GLY A 357 20.53 -14.96 28.12
N ALA A 358 20.48 -16.07 27.37
CA ALA A 358 21.69 -16.71 26.83
C ALA A 358 22.21 -15.97 25.60
N LEU A 359 21.32 -15.49 24.72
CA LEU A 359 21.69 -14.69 23.54
C LEU A 359 22.05 -13.27 23.96
N GLU A 360 21.27 -12.63 24.82
CA GLU A 360 21.53 -11.27 25.29
C GLU A 360 22.95 -11.09 25.85
N ARG A 361 23.41 -12.07 26.63
CA ARG A 361 24.76 -12.03 27.21
C ARG A 361 25.89 -12.21 26.19
N ARG A 362 25.59 -12.60 24.94
CA ARG A 362 26.58 -12.86 23.89
C ARG A 362 26.72 -11.71 22.91
N PHE A 363 25.66 -10.93 22.74
CA PHE A 363 25.66 -9.75 21.88
C PHE A 363 25.90 -8.48 22.68
N GLN A 364 26.64 -7.55 22.10
CA GLN A 364 26.83 -6.20 22.62
C GLN A 364 26.00 -5.20 21.80
N LYS A 365 25.09 -4.49 22.45
CA LYS A 365 24.19 -3.52 21.83
C LYS A 365 24.96 -2.34 21.24
N VAL A 366 24.62 -1.98 20.01
CA VAL A 366 24.99 -0.72 19.36
C VAL A 366 23.69 -0.09 18.86
N LEU A 367 23.31 1.02 19.47
CA LEU A 367 22.10 1.74 19.07
C LEU A 367 22.39 2.53 17.82
N VAL A 368 21.48 2.46 16.83
CA VAL A 368 21.55 3.20 15.58
C VAL A 368 20.35 4.14 15.52
N GLU A 369 20.62 5.41 15.67
CA GLU A 369 19.58 6.44 15.59
C GLU A 369 19.35 6.90 14.14
N PRO A 370 18.15 7.43 13.81
CA PRO A 370 17.92 8.10 12.54
C PRO A 370 18.92 9.24 12.30
N THR A 371 19.31 9.44 11.07
CA THR A 371 20.20 10.56 10.70
C THR A 371 19.45 11.90 10.78
N SER A 372 20.17 12.96 11.05
CA SER A 372 19.66 14.32 10.94
C SER A 372 19.42 14.72 9.48
N GLU A 373 18.67 15.79 9.25
CA GLU A 373 18.44 16.31 7.87
C GLU A 373 19.76 16.70 7.19
N SER A 374 20.71 17.31 7.95
CA SER A 374 22.02 17.69 7.43
C SER A 374 22.85 16.48 7.03
N GLU A 375 22.94 15.47 7.88
CA GLU A 375 23.66 14.22 7.59
C GLU A 375 23.02 13.49 6.42
N THR A 376 21.68 13.47 6.35
CA THR A 376 20.95 12.85 5.23
C THR A 376 21.27 13.56 3.91
N LEU A 377 21.34 14.89 3.90
CA LEU A 377 21.70 15.64 2.69
C LEU A 377 23.13 15.29 2.23
N ASP A 378 24.06 15.16 3.17
CA ASP A 378 25.43 14.76 2.85
C ASP A 378 25.48 13.30 2.33
N ILE A 379 24.67 12.40 2.85
CA ILE A 379 24.50 11.04 2.30
C ILE A 379 24.02 11.13 0.86
N LEU A 380 22.91 11.84 0.58
CA LEU A 380 22.36 11.97 -0.76
C LEU A 380 23.38 12.53 -1.76
N ARG A 381 24.17 13.53 -1.36
CA ARG A 381 25.24 14.08 -2.22
C ARG A 381 26.31 13.06 -2.59
N ASN A 382 26.64 12.14 -1.69
CA ASN A 382 27.65 11.11 -1.92
C ASN A 382 27.16 9.93 -2.75
N ILE A 383 25.86 9.61 -2.70
CA ILE A 383 25.28 8.52 -3.48
C ILE A 383 24.71 8.99 -4.83
N LYS A 384 24.49 10.29 -4.99
CA LYS A 384 23.89 10.95 -6.15
C LYS A 384 24.38 10.40 -7.48
N ASP A 385 25.71 10.33 -7.67
CA ASP A 385 26.33 9.97 -8.94
C ASP A 385 25.90 8.59 -9.45
N ARG A 386 25.68 7.63 -8.54
CA ARG A 386 25.22 6.28 -8.87
C ARG A 386 23.76 6.26 -9.33
N TYR A 387 22.92 7.05 -8.67
CA TYR A 387 21.52 7.18 -9.07
C TYR A 387 21.38 7.96 -10.38
N GLU A 388 22.23 8.96 -10.62
CA GLU A 388 22.32 9.67 -11.89
C GLU A 388 22.73 8.74 -13.04
N GLU A 389 23.68 7.84 -12.78
CA GLU A 389 24.12 6.85 -13.76
C GLU A 389 23.05 5.80 -14.04
N HIS A 390 22.35 5.34 -12.98
CA HIS A 390 21.31 4.32 -13.10
C HIS A 390 20.07 4.83 -13.86
N HIS A 391 19.60 6.03 -13.54
CA HIS A 391 18.39 6.61 -14.13
C HIS A 391 18.65 7.50 -15.35
N HIS A 392 19.91 7.73 -15.71
CA HIS A 392 20.30 8.65 -16.80
C HIS A 392 19.76 10.08 -16.61
N VAL A 393 19.67 10.56 -15.38
CA VAL A 393 19.22 11.90 -14.99
C VAL A 393 20.35 12.67 -14.30
N SER A 394 20.13 13.97 -14.01
CA SER A 394 21.00 14.79 -13.20
C SER A 394 20.21 15.50 -12.11
N TYR A 395 20.61 15.36 -10.84
CA TYR A 395 19.91 15.99 -9.72
C TYR A 395 20.54 17.33 -9.38
N THR A 396 19.71 18.37 -9.23
CA THR A 396 20.18 19.66 -8.70
C THR A 396 20.35 19.60 -7.18
N ASP A 397 21.16 20.49 -6.59
CA ASP A 397 21.29 20.57 -5.13
C ASP A 397 19.99 20.98 -4.45
N GLU A 398 19.15 21.76 -5.15
CA GLU A 398 17.80 22.11 -4.73
C GLU A 398 16.91 20.85 -4.66
N ALA A 399 16.98 19.98 -5.67
CA ALA A 399 16.23 18.72 -5.68
C ALA A 399 16.65 17.80 -4.52
N LEU A 400 17.96 17.66 -4.25
CA LEU A 400 18.46 16.90 -3.10
C LEU A 400 17.96 17.48 -1.77
N SER A 401 18.02 18.80 -1.62
CA SER A 401 17.49 19.49 -0.44
C SER A 401 15.98 19.31 -0.30
N ALA A 402 15.25 19.32 -1.44
CA ALA A 402 13.82 19.06 -1.47
C ALA A 402 13.50 17.61 -1.06
N CYS A 403 14.25 16.60 -1.52
CA CYS A 403 14.09 15.21 -1.07
C CYS A 403 14.14 15.11 0.45
N VAL A 404 15.12 15.74 1.11
CA VAL A 404 15.25 15.69 2.56
C VAL A 404 14.13 16.46 3.26
N LYS A 405 13.92 17.72 2.89
CA LYS A 405 12.94 18.60 3.56
C LYS A 405 11.50 18.10 3.40
N LEU A 406 11.13 17.71 2.17
CA LEU A 406 9.76 17.29 1.90
C LEU A 406 9.46 15.92 2.51
N THR A 407 10.37 14.96 2.43
CA THR A 407 10.17 13.67 3.10
C THR A 407 10.26 13.80 4.62
N GLY A 408 11.10 14.69 5.14
CA GLY A 408 11.12 15.02 6.58
C GLY A 408 9.77 15.49 7.08
N ARG A 409 9.10 16.34 6.31
CA ARG A 409 7.84 16.98 6.66
C ARG A 409 6.60 16.11 6.36
N TYR A 410 6.62 15.35 5.25
CA TYR A 410 5.41 14.72 4.72
C TYR A 410 5.38 13.19 4.83
N VAL A 411 6.54 12.54 5.04
CA VAL A 411 6.65 11.08 5.19
C VAL A 411 7.04 10.76 6.62
N ASN A 412 6.06 10.40 7.47
CA ASN A 412 6.26 10.19 8.91
C ASN A 412 6.32 8.71 9.31
N ASP A 413 5.98 7.79 8.40
CA ASP A 413 5.96 6.35 8.62
C ASP A 413 7.33 5.68 8.44
N ARG A 414 8.33 6.41 7.95
CA ARG A 414 9.70 5.97 7.68
C ARG A 414 10.73 6.91 8.29
N HIS A 415 11.94 6.41 8.48
CA HIS A 415 13.04 7.14 9.09
C HIS A 415 14.09 7.57 8.06
N PHE A 416 14.86 8.61 8.39
CA PHE A 416 16.04 8.98 7.64
C PHE A 416 17.17 7.97 7.87
N PRO A 417 18.02 7.70 6.83
CA PRO A 417 18.05 8.34 5.50
C PRO A 417 17.12 7.71 4.46
N ASP A 418 16.55 6.52 4.72
CA ASP A 418 15.84 5.65 3.79
C ASP A 418 14.75 6.39 3.00
N LYS A 419 13.84 7.10 3.69
CA LYS A 419 12.76 7.86 3.04
C LYS A 419 13.22 8.93 2.05
N ALA A 420 14.41 9.51 2.27
CA ALA A 420 14.96 10.51 1.36
C ALA A 420 15.66 9.85 0.17
N ILE A 421 16.27 8.69 0.37
CA ILE A 421 16.86 7.85 -0.68
C ILE A 421 15.75 7.30 -1.58
N ASP A 422 14.66 6.79 -1.00
CA ASP A 422 13.49 6.31 -1.75
C ASP A 422 12.92 7.43 -2.64
N ALA A 423 12.79 8.64 -2.10
CA ALA A 423 12.31 9.77 -2.89
C ALA A 423 13.25 10.13 -4.04
N LEU A 424 14.56 10.06 -3.82
CA LEU A 424 15.58 10.30 -4.85
C LEU A 424 15.46 9.26 -5.98
N ASP A 425 15.35 7.99 -5.61
CA ASP A 425 15.25 6.87 -6.54
C ASP A 425 13.95 6.93 -7.36
N GLU A 426 12.81 7.15 -6.68
CA GLU A 426 11.49 7.22 -7.34
C GLU A 426 11.37 8.42 -8.28
N VAL A 427 11.95 9.57 -7.93
CA VAL A 427 11.98 10.76 -8.80
C VAL A 427 12.82 10.46 -10.04
N GLY A 428 14.00 9.87 -9.89
CA GLY A 428 14.85 9.49 -11.02
C GLY A 428 14.16 8.53 -11.97
N ALA A 429 13.57 7.47 -11.43
CA ALA A 429 12.82 6.49 -12.19
C ALA A 429 11.64 7.11 -12.96
N LYS A 430 10.87 7.99 -12.30
CA LYS A 430 9.73 8.67 -12.90
C LYS A 430 10.13 9.58 -14.05
N ILE A 431 11.15 10.41 -13.85
CA ILE A 431 11.63 11.33 -14.88
C ILE A 431 12.21 10.57 -16.07
N HIS A 432 12.97 9.50 -15.81
CA HIS A 432 13.45 8.61 -16.85
C HIS A 432 12.29 8.03 -17.68
N LEU A 433 11.25 7.50 -17.04
CA LEU A 433 10.08 6.92 -17.73
C LEU A 433 9.28 7.96 -18.53
N LEU A 434 9.10 9.17 -17.99
CA LEU A 434 8.34 10.23 -18.66
C LEU A 434 9.03 10.69 -19.96
N HIS A 435 10.35 10.60 -20.02
CA HIS A 435 11.14 11.06 -21.17
C HIS A 435 11.75 9.91 -21.99
N ALA A 436 11.47 8.67 -21.62
CA ALA A 436 11.87 7.48 -22.39
C ALA A 436 11.00 7.29 -23.64
N GLU A 437 10.67 8.37 -24.34
CA GLU A 437 10.03 8.22 -25.67
C GLU A 437 11.02 7.61 -26.64
N VAL A 438 10.60 6.54 -27.31
CA VAL A 438 11.38 5.91 -28.37
C VAL A 438 11.67 6.97 -29.45
N PRO A 439 12.93 7.23 -29.80
CA PRO A 439 13.30 8.22 -30.81
C PRO A 439 12.51 7.99 -32.11
N VAL A 440 12.09 9.07 -32.74
CA VAL A 440 11.32 9.03 -34.00
C VAL A 440 12.05 8.19 -35.05
N GLU A 441 13.39 8.26 -35.06
CA GLU A 441 14.25 7.50 -35.97
C GLU A 441 14.13 5.99 -35.81
N ILE A 442 14.01 5.50 -34.55
CA ILE A 442 13.80 4.09 -34.26
C ILE A 442 12.41 3.65 -34.72
N ARG A 443 11.36 4.43 -34.42
CA ARG A 443 9.98 4.15 -34.87
C ARG A 443 9.85 4.15 -36.40
N ASP A 444 10.56 5.05 -37.07
CA ASP A 444 10.50 5.10 -38.52
C ASP A 444 11.25 3.90 -39.17
N LYS A 445 12.37 3.48 -38.59
CA LYS A 445 13.06 2.23 -38.98
C LYS A 445 12.21 0.99 -38.72
N GLU A 446 11.49 0.91 -37.65
CA GLU A 446 10.54 -0.19 -37.38
C GLU A 446 9.44 -0.25 -38.44
N LYS A 447 8.88 0.90 -38.83
CA LYS A 447 7.89 0.98 -39.92
C LYS A 447 8.49 0.58 -41.27
N GLU A 448 9.74 0.96 -41.56
CA GLU A 448 10.43 0.54 -42.77
C GLU A 448 10.64 -0.96 -42.81
N ILE A 449 11.02 -1.59 -41.71
CA ILE A 449 11.17 -3.04 -41.57
C ILE A 449 9.82 -3.73 -41.79
N GLU A 450 8.73 -3.21 -41.23
CA GLU A 450 7.39 -3.77 -41.42
C GLU A 450 6.93 -3.67 -42.91
N GLN A 451 7.22 -2.54 -43.56
CA GLN A 451 6.96 -2.39 -45.01
C GLN A 451 7.80 -3.36 -45.86
N MET A 452 9.06 -3.60 -45.51
CA MET A 452 9.90 -4.56 -46.21
C MET A 452 9.43 -5.99 -45.98
N LYS A 453 8.98 -6.32 -44.77
CA LYS A 453 8.32 -7.62 -44.48
C LYS A 453 7.08 -7.83 -45.36
N ALA A 454 6.24 -6.82 -45.47
CA ALA A 454 5.04 -6.86 -46.30
C ALA A 454 5.36 -7.05 -47.82
N LYS A 455 6.35 -6.27 -48.30
CA LYS A 455 6.83 -6.38 -49.71
C LYS A 455 7.45 -7.74 -49.99
N LYS A 456 8.23 -8.30 -49.09
CA LYS A 456 8.78 -9.65 -49.17
C LYS A 456 7.67 -10.71 -49.24
N GLN A 457 6.66 -10.62 -48.38
CA GLN A 457 5.53 -11.56 -48.41
C GLN A 457 4.72 -11.46 -49.73
N ALA A 458 4.54 -10.26 -50.25
CA ALA A 458 3.87 -10.04 -51.53
C ALA A 458 4.69 -10.64 -52.71
N ALA A 459 6.02 -10.45 -52.68
CA ALA A 459 6.91 -11.03 -53.72
C ALA A 459 6.92 -12.57 -53.67
N VAL A 460 6.89 -13.19 -52.50
CA VAL A 460 6.77 -14.63 -52.32
C VAL A 460 5.42 -15.15 -52.84
N LYS A 461 4.31 -14.47 -52.58
CA LYS A 461 2.98 -14.83 -53.09
C LYS A 461 2.94 -14.77 -54.61
N ASN A 462 3.67 -13.83 -55.20
CA ASN A 462 3.76 -13.67 -56.67
C ASN A 462 4.86 -14.54 -57.30
N GLN A 463 5.45 -15.50 -56.54
CA GLN A 463 6.50 -16.44 -56.98
C GLN A 463 7.77 -15.75 -57.54
N ASN A 464 8.01 -14.49 -57.20
CA ASN A 464 9.20 -13.76 -57.62
C ASN A 464 10.29 -13.85 -56.53
N PHE A 465 11.02 -14.97 -56.52
CA PHE A 465 11.98 -15.31 -55.47
C PHE A 465 13.24 -14.43 -55.50
N GLU A 466 13.59 -13.87 -56.63
CA GLU A 466 14.75 -12.97 -56.77
C GLU A 466 14.49 -11.63 -56.07
N LEU A 467 13.32 -11.03 -56.31
CA LEU A 467 12.87 -9.84 -55.57
C LEU A 467 12.66 -10.11 -54.09
N ALA A 468 12.14 -11.27 -53.69
CA ALA A 468 11.96 -11.67 -52.33
C ALA A 468 13.30 -11.80 -51.57
N ALA A 469 14.37 -12.28 -52.23
CA ALA A 469 15.72 -12.35 -51.70
C ALA A 469 16.28 -10.95 -51.46
N GLY A 470 16.13 -10.01 -52.41
CA GLY A 470 16.55 -8.62 -52.24
C GLY A 470 15.84 -7.90 -51.10
N PHE A 471 14.54 -8.13 -50.92
CA PHE A 471 13.79 -7.58 -49.76
C PHE A 471 14.20 -8.21 -48.42
N ARG A 472 14.59 -9.49 -48.43
CA ARG A 472 15.13 -10.15 -47.21
C ARG A 472 16.47 -9.55 -46.82
N ASP A 473 17.38 -9.35 -47.78
CA ASP A 473 18.71 -8.82 -47.49
C ASP A 473 18.61 -7.38 -46.96
N ARG A 474 17.72 -6.57 -47.54
CA ARG A 474 17.44 -5.23 -47.07
C ARG A 474 16.78 -5.22 -45.70
N GLN A 475 15.88 -6.14 -45.41
CA GLN A 475 15.28 -6.35 -44.07
C GLN A 475 16.35 -6.64 -43.02
N THR A 476 17.29 -7.54 -43.34
CA THR A 476 18.38 -7.93 -42.42
C THR A 476 19.32 -6.74 -42.13
N GLU A 477 19.62 -5.94 -43.15
CA GLU A 477 20.40 -4.72 -42.99
C GLU A 477 19.71 -3.72 -42.06
N LEU A 478 18.42 -3.44 -42.29
CA LEU A 478 17.61 -2.56 -41.43
C LEU A 478 17.45 -3.09 -40.01
N GLU A 479 17.34 -4.42 -39.82
CA GLU A 479 17.27 -5.05 -38.49
C GLU A 479 18.62 -4.91 -37.74
N ASN A 480 19.76 -4.99 -38.44
CA ASN A 480 21.08 -4.76 -37.85
C ASN A 480 21.26 -3.26 -37.46
N ASP A 481 20.85 -2.34 -38.33
CA ASP A 481 20.87 -0.90 -38.04
C ASP A 481 19.99 -0.59 -36.84
N LEU A 482 18.78 -1.16 -36.76
CA LEU A 482 17.87 -1.02 -35.65
C LEU A 482 18.49 -1.54 -34.34
N ALA A 483 19.13 -2.70 -34.40
CA ALA A 483 19.81 -3.27 -33.24
C ALA A 483 20.97 -2.39 -32.74
N GLU A 484 21.71 -1.75 -33.67
CA GLU A 484 22.76 -0.80 -33.32
C GLU A 484 22.18 0.49 -32.72
N MET A 485 21.12 1.04 -33.32
CA MET A 485 20.42 2.22 -32.80
C MET A 485 19.81 1.95 -31.42
N ASN A 486 19.16 0.80 -31.25
CA ASN A 486 18.64 0.38 -29.95
C ASN A 486 19.75 0.20 -28.91
N ARG A 487 20.89 -0.33 -29.30
CA ARG A 487 22.03 -0.47 -28.41
C ARG A 487 22.58 0.89 -27.97
N LYS A 488 22.73 1.86 -28.88
CA LYS A 488 23.13 3.24 -28.59
C LYS A 488 22.12 3.95 -27.70
N TRP A 489 20.83 3.75 -27.95
CA TRP A 489 19.75 4.32 -27.15
C TRP A 489 19.71 3.72 -25.73
N THR A 490 19.87 2.40 -25.61
CA THR A 490 19.89 1.70 -24.32
C THR A 490 21.16 1.97 -23.50
N SER A 491 22.32 2.21 -24.18
CA SER A 491 23.56 2.56 -23.49
C SER A 491 23.65 4.02 -23.04
N GLY A 492 22.67 4.87 -23.44
CA GLY A 492 22.64 6.29 -23.07
C GLY A 492 23.77 7.13 -23.67
N ASP A 493 24.56 6.57 -24.59
CA ASP A 493 25.68 7.26 -25.27
C ASP A 493 25.12 8.37 -26.18
N GLY A 494 25.13 9.60 -25.67
CA GLY A 494 24.70 10.79 -26.41
C GLY A 494 23.35 11.40 -26.01
N ALA A 495 22.60 10.80 -25.07
CA ALA A 495 21.40 11.42 -24.53
C ALA A 495 21.77 12.50 -23.51
N THR A 496 21.26 13.71 -23.69
CA THR A 496 21.35 14.78 -22.69
C THR A 496 20.66 14.31 -21.41
N ARG A 497 21.41 14.18 -20.30
CA ARG A 497 20.82 13.83 -19.01
C ARG A 497 19.75 14.85 -18.63
N ILE A 498 18.59 14.38 -18.27
CA ILE A 498 17.46 15.24 -17.91
C ILE A 498 17.67 15.73 -16.49
N THR A 499 17.51 17.04 -16.28
CA THR A 499 17.71 17.63 -14.96
C THR A 499 16.45 17.49 -14.13
N VAL A 500 16.59 16.88 -12.95
CA VAL A 500 15.54 16.75 -11.94
C VAL A 500 15.50 18.00 -11.08
N THR A 501 14.31 18.59 -10.95
CA THR A 501 14.06 19.82 -10.20
C THR A 501 13.36 19.54 -8.87
N ASP A 502 13.31 20.55 -8.00
CA ASP A 502 12.54 20.52 -6.74
C ASP A 502 11.04 20.30 -6.97
N ALA A 503 10.48 20.80 -8.09
CA ALA A 503 9.10 20.58 -8.47
C ALA A 503 8.80 19.11 -8.79
N ASP A 504 9.75 18.40 -9.41
CA ASP A 504 9.62 16.97 -9.70
C ASP A 504 9.62 16.15 -8.41
N VAL A 505 10.51 16.51 -7.47
CA VAL A 505 10.56 15.91 -6.12
C VAL A 505 9.25 16.14 -5.39
N ALA A 506 8.69 17.36 -5.43
CA ALA A 506 7.42 17.67 -4.80
C ALA A 506 6.28 16.82 -5.35
N ASN A 507 6.27 16.54 -6.67
CA ASN A 507 5.30 15.65 -7.32
C ASN A 507 5.39 14.22 -6.82
N VAL A 508 6.58 13.71 -6.62
CA VAL A 508 6.80 12.34 -6.15
C VAL A 508 6.46 12.22 -4.67
N VAL A 509 6.94 13.14 -3.83
CA VAL A 509 6.59 13.15 -2.42
C VAL A 509 5.08 13.30 -2.20
N ALA A 510 4.39 14.05 -3.09
CA ALA A 510 2.93 14.11 -3.08
C ALA A 510 2.27 12.74 -3.34
N MET A 511 2.82 11.94 -4.23
CA MET A 511 2.32 10.57 -4.46
C MET A 511 2.64 9.64 -3.29
N MET A 512 3.86 9.69 -2.75
CA MET A 512 4.29 8.87 -1.60
C MET A 512 3.46 9.14 -0.34
N SER A 513 3.21 10.42 -0.05
CA SER A 513 2.49 10.85 1.16
C SER A 513 0.98 10.95 0.99
N GLY A 514 0.48 10.95 -0.25
CA GLY A 514 -0.92 11.23 -0.57
C GLY A 514 -1.34 12.69 -0.33
N VAL A 515 -0.38 13.61 -0.15
CA VAL A 515 -0.61 15.04 0.14
C VAL A 515 -0.27 15.84 -1.11
N PRO A 516 -1.13 16.74 -1.60
CA PRO A 516 -0.85 17.53 -2.80
C PRO A 516 0.19 18.63 -2.50
N VAL A 517 1.47 18.23 -2.40
CA VAL A 517 2.61 19.09 -1.98
C VAL A 517 2.78 20.32 -2.86
N GLN A 518 2.53 20.21 -4.17
CA GLN A 518 2.58 21.35 -5.09
C GLN A 518 1.49 22.38 -4.82
N LYS A 519 0.26 21.94 -4.53
CA LYS A 519 -0.83 22.85 -4.14
C LYS A 519 -0.55 23.54 -2.81
N ILE A 520 0.31 22.95 -1.97
CA ILE A 520 0.65 23.50 -0.67
C ILE A 520 1.77 24.55 -0.80
N ALA A 521 2.75 24.38 -1.68
CA ALA A 521 3.92 25.27 -1.77
C ALA A 521 3.65 26.59 -2.52
N GLU A 522 2.97 26.55 -3.69
CA GLU A 522 2.70 27.74 -4.50
C GLU A 522 1.36 28.42 -4.20
N ALA A 523 0.38 27.63 -3.81
CA ALA A 523 -0.97 28.13 -3.52
C ALA A 523 -1.20 28.51 -2.05
N GLU A 524 -0.30 28.17 -1.12
CA GLU A 524 -0.50 28.44 0.31
C GLU A 524 -0.76 29.93 0.56
N GLY A 525 -0.03 30.83 -0.05
CA GLY A 525 -0.26 32.27 0.13
C GLY A 525 -1.54 32.79 -0.50
N THR A 526 -1.89 32.33 -1.69
CA THR A 526 -3.05 32.80 -2.48
C THR A 526 -4.33 32.08 -2.09
N GLN A 527 -4.28 30.74 -1.94
CA GLN A 527 -5.44 29.96 -1.49
C GLN A 527 -5.84 30.27 -0.06
N LEU A 528 -4.87 30.44 0.85
CA LEU A 528 -5.16 30.85 2.21
C LEU A 528 -5.80 32.23 2.30
N ARG A 529 -5.47 33.15 1.37
CA ARG A 529 -6.14 34.46 1.29
C ARG A 529 -7.59 34.37 0.81
N HIS A 530 -7.87 33.45 -0.15
CA HIS A 530 -9.20 33.27 -0.73
C HIS A 530 -10.05 32.25 0.01
N MET A 531 -9.45 31.46 0.94
CA MET A 531 -10.12 30.40 1.70
C MET A 531 -11.40 30.88 2.39
N ALA A 532 -11.36 32.08 3.02
CA ALA A 532 -12.53 32.61 3.71
C ALA A 532 -13.67 32.88 2.74
N GLN A 533 -13.39 33.45 1.56
CA GLN A 533 -14.41 33.73 0.54
C GLN A 533 -15.03 32.48 -0.04
N GLU A 534 -14.19 31.49 -0.33
CA GLU A 534 -14.64 30.21 -0.88
C GLU A 534 -15.47 29.41 0.13
N LEU A 535 -15.09 29.39 1.41
CA LEU A 535 -15.90 28.79 2.46
C LEU A 535 -17.23 29.49 2.64
N LYS A 536 -17.25 30.85 2.61
CA LYS A 536 -18.48 31.63 2.70
C LYS A 536 -19.42 31.43 1.52
N SER A 537 -18.91 31.09 0.34
CA SER A 537 -19.77 30.76 -0.82
C SER A 537 -20.47 29.41 -0.68
N ARG A 538 -19.87 28.48 0.09
CA ARG A 538 -20.41 27.12 0.28
C ARG A 538 -21.20 26.96 1.58
N ILE A 539 -20.89 27.77 2.59
CA ILE A 539 -21.48 27.69 3.93
C ILE A 539 -22.22 28.97 4.25
N VAL A 540 -23.51 28.86 4.48
CA VAL A 540 -24.43 30.00 4.65
C VAL A 540 -24.52 30.43 6.10
N ALA A 541 -24.54 31.72 6.36
CA ALA A 541 -24.82 32.39 7.65
C ALA A 541 -23.86 32.03 8.81
N GLN A 542 -22.59 31.63 8.51
CA GLN A 542 -21.58 31.31 9.53
C GLN A 542 -20.28 32.09 9.32
N ASP A 543 -20.36 33.33 8.82
CA ASP A 543 -19.21 34.13 8.41
C ASP A 543 -18.21 34.34 9.56
N ALA A 544 -18.70 34.66 10.77
CA ALA A 544 -17.88 34.88 11.94
C ALA A 544 -17.11 33.61 12.38
N ALA A 545 -17.75 32.44 12.25
CA ALA A 545 -17.14 31.17 12.56
C ALA A 545 -16.02 30.83 11.52
N ILE A 546 -16.30 31.03 10.24
CA ILE A 546 -15.35 30.83 9.14
C ILE A 546 -14.12 31.73 9.32
N ASP A 547 -14.34 33.04 9.55
CA ASP A 547 -13.24 34.01 9.71
C ASP A 547 -12.30 33.64 10.85
N LYS A 548 -12.83 33.15 11.98
CA LYS A 548 -12.01 32.72 13.11
C LYS A 548 -11.18 31.48 12.79
N VAL A 549 -11.80 30.44 12.20
CA VAL A 549 -11.11 29.23 11.78
C VAL A 549 -9.98 29.56 10.82
N VAL A 550 -10.28 30.32 9.77
CA VAL A 550 -9.31 30.65 8.72
C VAL A 550 -8.16 31.47 9.27
N LYS A 551 -8.42 32.50 10.11
CA LYS A 551 -7.38 33.32 10.75
C LYS A 551 -6.43 32.46 11.63
N SER A 552 -6.98 31.50 12.37
CA SER A 552 -6.15 30.63 13.21
C SER A 552 -5.27 29.70 12.38
N ILE A 553 -5.81 29.12 11.29
CA ILE A 553 -5.05 28.30 10.35
C ILE A 553 -3.98 29.12 9.63
N GLN A 554 -4.31 30.34 9.17
CA GLN A 554 -3.34 31.23 8.54
C GLN A 554 -2.18 31.56 9.49
N ARG A 555 -2.46 31.87 10.75
CA ARG A 555 -1.43 32.16 11.77
C ARG A 555 -0.47 31.00 12.00
N ASN A 556 -0.99 29.78 12.01
CA ASN A 556 -0.15 28.57 12.12
C ASN A 556 0.73 28.37 10.89
N ARG A 557 0.14 28.51 9.70
CA ARG A 557 0.87 28.27 8.44
C ARG A 557 1.98 29.29 8.17
N VAL A 558 1.86 30.49 8.64
CA VAL A 558 2.93 31.51 8.57
C VAL A 558 4.08 31.20 9.55
N GLY A 559 3.97 30.17 10.38
CA GLY A 559 5.04 29.75 11.31
C GLY A 559 5.06 30.53 12.62
N LEU A 560 3.99 31.23 12.99
CA LEU A 560 3.89 31.96 14.24
C LEU A 560 3.47 31.11 15.44
N LYS A 561 3.10 29.85 15.20
CA LYS A 561 2.74 28.88 16.25
C LYS A 561 3.87 27.88 16.46
N ASP A 562 3.94 27.31 17.67
CA ASP A 562 4.91 26.26 17.99
C ASP A 562 4.70 25.03 17.05
N PRO A 563 5.74 24.55 16.38
CA PRO A 563 5.65 23.43 15.44
C PRO A 563 5.28 22.09 16.10
N ASN A 564 5.35 21.98 17.42
CA ASN A 564 5.01 20.78 18.16
C ASN A 564 3.50 20.61 18.42
N HIS A 565 2.68 21.61 18.09
CA HIS A 565 1.23 21.54 18.25
C HIS A 565 0.52 21.18 16.92
N PRO A 566 -0.71 20.64 16.96
CA PRO A 566 -1.56 20.47 15.78
C PRO A 566 -1.75 21.79 15.02
N ILE A 567 -2.03 21.72 13.70
CA ILE A 567 -2.30 22.91 12.85
C ILE A 567 -3.39 23.78 13.48
N GLY A 568 -4.42 23.16 14.04
CA GLY A 568 -5.47 23.86 14.75
C GLY A 568 -6.26 22.94 15.66
N ALA A 569 -6.69 23.44 16.80
CA ALA A 569 -7.53 22.74 17.75
C ALA A 569 -8.74 23.63 18.09
N PHE A 570 -9.91 23.24 17.57
CA PHE A 570 -11.12 24.06 17.64
C PHE A 570 -12.25 23.32 18.35
N MET A 571 -13.02 24.07 19.13
CA MET A 571 -14.28 23.58 19.67
C MET A 571 -15.43 24.32 18.98
N PHE A 572 -16.28 23.60 18.25
CA PHE A 572 -17.46 24.10 17.55
C PHE A 572 -18.69 23.96 18.43
N LEU A 573 -19.26 25.06 18.83
CA LEU A 573 -20.41 25.11 19.71
C LEU A 573 -21.64 25.59 18.97
N GLY A 574 -22.78 25.02 19.25
CA GLY A 574 -24.05 25.49 18.69
C GLY A 574 -25.10 24.39 18.58
N PRO A 575 -26.32 24.73 18.18
CA PRO A 575 -27.41 23.80 18.00
C PRO A 575 -27.08 22.69 16.99
N THR A 576 -27.87 21.64 17.00
CA THR A 576 -27.79 20.60 15.97
C THR A 576 -28.24 21.16 14.63
N GLY A 577 -27.61 20.74 13.51
CA GLY A 577 -28.04 21.08 12.16
C GLY A 577 -27.71 22.52 11.68
N VAL A 578 -26.78 23.23 12.33
CA VAL A 578 -26.31 24.56 11.92
C VAL A 578 -25.06 24.55 11.03
N GLY A 579 -24.57 23.37 10.66
CA GLY A 579 -23.45 23.25 9.71
C GLY A 579 -22.07 22.96 10.32
N LYS A 580 -21.96 22.62 11.62
CA LYS A 580 -20.65 22.32 12.28
C LYS A 580 -19.85 21.23 11.56
N THR A 581 -20.46 20.06 11.35
CA THR A 581 -19.83 18.94 10.64
C THR A 581 -19.60 19.26 9.16
N TYR A 582 -20.47 20.07 8.55
CA TYR A 582 -20.34 20.48 7.16
C TYR A 582 -19.15 21.43 6.94
N LEU A 583 -18.90 22.37 7.87
CA LEU A 583 -17.69 23.20 7.83
C LEU A 583 -16.43 22.35 7.92
N ALA A 584 -16.39 21.37 8.83
CA ALA A 584 -15.25 20.45 8.93
C ALA A 584 -15.00 19.68 7.62
N LYS A 585 -16.06 19.22 6.95
CA LYS A 585 -15.98 18.52 5.66
C LYS A 585 -15.45 19.43 4.55
N GLN A 586 -16.00 20.66 4.42
CA GLN A 586 -15.54 21.62 3.42
C GLN A 586 -14.09 22.05 3.66
N LEU A 587 -13.71 22.20 4.92
CA LEU A 587 -12.33 22.50 5.30
C LEU A 587 -11.37 21.38 4.92
N ALA A 588 -11.77 20.09 5.06
CA ALA A 588 -10.96 18.93 4.63
C ALA A 588 -10.72 18.94 3.11
N ILE A 589 -11.78 19.19 2.34
CA ILE A 589 -11.69 19.29 0.88
C ILE A 589 -10.77 20.43 0.45
N MET A 590 -10.88 21.59 1.11
CA MET A 590 -10.06 22.75 0.75
C MET A 590 -8.59 22.60 1.15
N MET A 591 -8.34 22.13 2.38
CA MET A 591 -6.98 22.02 2.93
C MET A 591 -6.20 20.86 2.34
N PHE A 592 -6.87 19.72 2.12
CA PHE A 592 -6.19 18.45 1.75
C PHE A 592 -6.66 17.91 0.40
N GLY A 593 -7.59 18.58 -0.29
CA GLY A 593 -8.05 18.22 -1.64
C GLY A 593 -8.93 16.97 -1.71
N ARG A 594 -9.27 16.34 -0.56
CA ARG A 594 -9.99 15.08 -0.50
C ARG A 594 -11.02 15.08 0.63
N GLU A 595 -12.17 14.46 0.38
CA GLU A 595 -13.21 14.29 1.39
C GLU A 595 -12.83 13.25 2.45
N ASP A 596 -12.09 12.20 2.07
CA ASP A 596 -11.60 11.13 2.94
C ASP A 596 -10.50 11.57 3.91
N ALA A 597 -9.96 12.80 3.75
CA ALA A 597 -9.12 13.43 4.75
C ALA A 597 -9.87 13.84 6.03
N LEU A 598 -11.19 13.62 6.11
CA LEU A 598 -11.98 13.81 7.32
C LEU A 598 -12.11 12.51 8.11
N ILE A 599 -11.39 12.41 9.23
CA ILE A 599 -11.50 11.32 10.21
C ILE A 599 -12.59 11.68 11.22
N ARG A 600 -13.80 11.14 11.05
CA ARG A 600 -14.91 11.38 11.98
C ARG A 600 -15.00 10.27 13.00
N ILE A 601 -15.14 10.65 14.27
CA ILE A 601 -15.35 9.76 15.42
C ILE A 601 -16.50 10.31 16.25
N ASP A 602 -17.50 9.50 16.50
CA ASP A 602 -18.63 9.83 17.35
C ASP A 602 -18.30 9.51 18.81
N MET A 603 -18.24 10.52 19.65
CA MET A 603 -17.83 10.38 21.04
C MET A 603 -18.92 9.73 21.92
N SER A 604 -20.13 9.56 21.42
CA SER A 604 -21.16 8.81 22.11
C SER A 604 -20.82 7.32 22.27
N GLU A 605 -20.01 6.77 21.35
CA GLU A 605 -19.50 5.39 21.45
C GLU A 605 -18.42 5.23 22.54
N TYR A 606 -17.86 6.33 23.05
CA TYR A 606 -16.74 6.37 24.01
C TYR A 606 -17.13 6.97 25.36
N SER A 607 -18.38 6.76 25.76
CA SER A 607 -18.93 7.21 27.06
C SER A 607 -18.44 6.38 28.24
N GLU A 608 -17.91 5.19 28.03
CA GLU A 608 -17.42 4.28 29.06
C GLU A 608 -15.90 4.15 29.05
N SER A 609 -15.32 3.94 30.21
CA SER A 609 -13.85 3.93 30.38
C SER A 609 -13.13 2.85 29.57
N PHE A 610 -13.74 1.67 29.40
CA PHE A 610 -13.11 0.60 28.63
C PHE A 610 -13.14 0.86 27.13
N ASN A 611 -14.09 1.63 26.62
CA ASN A 611 -14.14 1.98 25.20
C ASN A 611 -13.02 2.95 24.80
N THR A 612 -12.42 3.71 25.75
CA THR A 612 -11.32 4.63 25.41
C THR A 612 -10.10 3.91 24.87
N SER A 613 -9.85 2.66 25.30
CA SER A 613 -8.75 1.85 24.76
C SER A 613 -8.92 1.52 23.28
N ARG A 614 -10.14 1.52 22.73
CA ARG A 614 -10.38 1.34 21.30
C ARG A 614 -9.90 2.52 20.45
N LEU A 615 -9.77 3.72 21.03
CA LEU A 615 -9.23 4.88 20.31
C LEU A 615 -7.72 4.77 20.09
N VAL A 616 -7.00 4.27 21.10
CA VAL A 616 -5.54 4.25 21.16
C VAL A 616 -4.98 2.86 20.87
N GLY A 617 -5.76 1.82 21.07
CA GLY A 617 -5.37 0.42 21.04
C GLY A 617 -5.36 -0.19 22.44
N ALA A 618 -5.68 -1.49 22.52
CA ALA A 618 -5.65 -2.22 23.77
C ALA A 618 -4.19 -2.52 24.19
N PRO A 619 -3.87 -2.51 25.50
CA PRO A 619 -2.58 -2.93 25.99
C PRO A 619 -2.28 -4.40 25.66
N PRO A 620 -1.00 -4.83 25.64
CA PRO A 620 -0.63 -6.21 25.41
C PRO A 620 -1.35 -7.18 26.35
N GLY A 621 -1.95 -8.23 25.78
CA GLY A 621 -2.68 -9.26 26.53
C GLY A 621 -4.19 -9.05 26.66
N TYR A 622 -4.74 -7.98 26.12
CA TYR A 622 -6.18 -7.74 26.06
C TYR A 622 -6.73 -8.05 24.66
N VAL A 623 -8.02 -8.42 24.60
CA VAL A 623 -8.73 -8.67 23.34
C VAL A 623 -8.73 -7.39 22.48
N GLY A 624 -8.36 -7.47 21.19
CA GLY A 624 -8.28 -6.34 20.28
C GLY A 624 -6.89 -5.66 20.21
N TYR A 625 -5.86 -6.24 20.85
CA TYR A 625 -4.49 -5.73 20.78
C TYR A 625 -3.94 -5.68 19.34
N GLU A 626 -4.24 -6.67 18.50
CA GLU A 626 -3.77 -6.75 17.12
C GLU A 626 -4.48 -5.77 16.17
N GLU A 627 -5.67 -5.29 16.51
CA GLU A 627 -6.47 -4.41 15.66
C GLU A 627 -5.98 -2.96 15.67
N GLY A 628 -5.13 -2.57 16.62
CA GLY A 628 -4.67 -1.19 16.81
C GLY A 628 -5.79 -0.23 17.26
N GLY A 629 -5.45 1.03 17.51
CA GLY A 629 -6.43 2.06 17.91
C GLY A 629 -7.14 2.70 16.72
N GLN A 630 -8.44 2.88 16.81
CA GLN A 630 -9.24 3.44 15.72
C GLN A 630 -8.83 4.88 15.34
N LEU A 631 -8.45 5.70 16.30
CA LEU A 631 -7.97 7.05 16.05
C LEU A 631 -6.51 7.02 15.59
N THR A 632 -5.65 6.33 16.34
CA THR A 632 -4.20 6.31 16.09
C THR A 632 -3.85 5.67 14.74
N GLU A 633 -4.51 4.57 14.35
CA GLU A 633 -4.29 3.93 13.05
C GLU A 633 -4.79 4.78 11.88
N ARG A 634 -5.95 5.45 12.01
CA ARG A 634 -6.46 6.34 10.96
C ARG A 634 -5.55 7.54 10.75
N VAL A 635 -5.08 8.17 11.84
CA VAL A 635 -4.15 9.31 11.75
C VAL A 635 -2.79 8.87 11.22
N ARG A 636 -2.29 7.70 11.62
CA ARG A 636 -1.04 7.15 11.09
C ARG A 636 -1.09 6.93 9.57
N ARG A 637 -2.24 6.44 9.06
CA ARG A 637 -2.46 6.25 7.60
C ARG A 637 -2.72 7.55 6.87
N HIS A 638 -3.33 8.54 7.55
CA HIS A 638 -3.67 9.85 7.00
C HIS A 638 -3.16 10.96 7.93
N PRO A 639 -1.84 11.23 7.96
CA PRO A 639 -1.27 12.23 8.86
C PRO A 639 -1.70 13.65 8.54
N TYR A 640 -2.15 13.91 7.31
CA TYR A 640 -2.75 15.17 6.87
C TYR A 640 -4.26 15.01 6.81
N SER A 641 -4.92 15.26 7.93
CA SER A 641 -6.37 15.03 8.05
C SER A 641 -7.00 16.01 9.04
N ILE A 642 -8.31 16.10 8.95
CA ILE A 642 -9.13 16.73 9.98
C ILE A 642 -9.68 15.62 10.87
N VAL A 643 -9.36 15.68 12.15
CA VAL A 643 -9.93 14.79 13.17
C VAL A 643 -11.16 15.48 13.75
N LEU A 644 -12.33 15.00 13.42
CA LEU A 644 -13.61 15.48 13.91
C LEU A 644 -14.11 14.56 15.03
N LEU A 645 -14.08 15.07 16.27
CA LEU A 645 -14.64 14.41 17.44
C LEU A 645 -16.06 14.96 17.66
N ASP A 646 -17.06 14.21 17.23
CA ASP A 646 -18.44 14.64 17.26
C ASP A 646 -19.07 14.37 18.63
N GLU A 647 -19.85 15.31 19.19
CA GLU A 647 -20.52 15.24 20.48
C GLU A 647 -19.57 14.99 21.67
N ILE A 648 -18.48 15.77 21.72
CA ILE A 648 -17.39 15.60 22.70
C ILE A 648 -17.85 15.59 24.16
N GLU A 649 -18.97 16.22 24.49
CA GLU A 649 -19.57 16.25 25.83
C GLU A 649 -20.06 14.88 26.33
N LYS A 650 -20.18 13.90 25.44
CA LYS A 650 -20.57 12.53 25.78
C LYS A 650 -19.38 11.62 26.12
N ALA A 651 -18.18 12.08 25.80
CA ALA A 651 -16.96 11.31 26.01
C ALA A 651 -16.64 11.09 27.50
N HIS A 652 -16.06 9.93 27.81
CA HIS A 652 -15.53 9.65 29.15
C HIS A 652 -14.34 10.57 29.49
N GLY A 653 -14.12 10.86 30.78
CA GLY A 653 -13.03 11.73 31.25
C GLY A 653 -11.63 11.37 30.76
N ASN A 654 -11.35 10.09 30.58
CA ASN A 654 -10.06 9.60 30.07
C ASN A 654 -9.76 10.07 28.64
N VAL A 655 -10.79 10.33 27.81
CA VAL A 655 -10.59 10.87 26.45
C VAL A 655 -9.99 12.26 26.52
N PHE A 656 -10.41 13.09 27.46
CA PHE A 656 -9.86 14.43 27.64
C PHE A 656 -8.39 14.40 28.05
N ASN A 657 -8.01 13.49 28.97
CA ASN A 657 -6.62 13.32 29.39
C ASN A 657 -5.71 12.89 28.22
N MET A 658 -6.21 12.02 27.37
CA MET A 658 -5.52 11.60 26.14
C MET A 658 -5.38 12.78 25.16
N LEU A 659 -6.46 13.55 24.97
CA LEU A 659 -6.44 14.71 24.07
C LEU A 659 -5.51 15.82 24.58
N LEU A 660 -5.31 15.99 25.88
CA LEU A 660 -4.33 16.94 26.42
C LEU A 660 -2.93 16.64 25.88
N GLN A 661 -2.52 15.39 25.81
CA GLN A 661 -1.22 15.01 25.23
C GLN A 661 -1.14 15.39 23.75
N VAL A 662 -2.20 15.15 22.99
CA VAL A 662 -2.26 15.52 21.57
C VAL A 662 -2.18 17.04 21.39
N LEU A 663 -2.89 17.79 22.24
CA LEU A 663 -2.96 19.25 22.15
C LEU A 663 -1.65 19.93 22.53
N ASP A 664 -0.88 19.35 23.48
CA ASP A 664 0.37 19.92 23.99
C ASP A 664 1.59 19.52 23.19
N GLU A 665 1.71 18.24 22.86
CA GLU A 665 2.91 17.67 22.23
C GLU A 665 2.71 17.36 20.76
N GLY A 666 1.48 17.44 20.25
CA GLY A 666 1.13 17.06 18.89
C GLY A 666 1.36 15.57 18.60
N ARG A 667 1.41 14.75 19.65
CA ARG A 667 1.73 13.32 19.55
C ARG A 667 0.87 12.51 20.50
N LEU A 668 0.68 11.24 20.17
CA LEU A 668 -0.05 10.31 21.02
C LEU A 668 0.61 8.94 20.95
N THR A 669 0.88 8.34 22.10
CA THR A 669 1.41 6.98 22.17
C THR A 669 0.27 5.98 22.05
N ASP A 670 0.33 5.06 21.09
CA ASP A 670 -0.67 4.00 20.92
C ASP A 670 -0.50 2.86 21.94
N GLY A 671 -1.45 1.92 21.97
CA GLY A 671 -1.42 0.76 22.86
C GLY A 671 -0.20 -0.17 22.64
N ASN A 672 0.46 -0.06 21.50
CA ASN A 672 1.68 -0.79 21.14
C ASN A 672 2.96 -0.06 21.54
N GLY A 673 2.86 1.14 22.13
CA GLY A 673 3.99 1.99 22.48
C GLY A 673 4.54 2.81 21.33
N ARG A 674 3.86 2.86 20.16
CA ARG A 674 4.28 3.64 18.99
C ARG A 674 3.80 5.08 19.14
N LEU A 675 4.65 6.01 18.73
CA LEU A 675 4.33 7.43 18.75
C LEU A 675 3.62 7.82 17.45
N VAL A 676 2.38 8.29 17.54
CA VAL A 676 1.57 8.76 16.40
C VAL A 676 1.58 10.29 16.36
N ASP A 677 1.91 10.85 15.20
CA ASP A 677 2.09 12.28 14.97
C ASP A 677 0.79 12.97 14.57
N PHE A 678 0.35 13.96 15.35
CA PHE A 678 -0.83 14.78 15.11
C PHE A 678 -0.50 16.24 14.70
N ARG A 679 0.79 16.60 14.57
CA ARG A 679 1.21 17.98 14.27
C ARG A 679 0.69 18.50 12.94
N ASN A 680 0.41 17.60 12.01
CA ASN A 680 -0.13 17.93 10.69
C ASN A 680 -1.65 17.77 10.60
N THR A 681 -2.34 17.56 11.73
CA THR A 681 -3.80 17.42 11.77
C THR A 681 -4.46 18.72 12.25
N ILE A 682 -5.73 18.87 11.88
CA ILE A 682 -6.62 19.87 12.48
C ILE A 682 -7.64 19.11 13.33
N ILE A 683 -7.69 19.42 14.62
CA ILE A 683 -8.61 18.79 15.55
C ILE A 683 -9.85 19.67 15.71
N ILE A 684 -11.01 19.13 15.42
CA ILE A 684 -12.29 19.78 15.56
C ILE A 684 -13.16 18.96 16.50
N MET A 685 -13.62 19.58 17.57
CA MET A 685 -14.55 18.98 18.52
C MET A 685 -15.89 19.67 18.39
N THR A 686 -16.96 18.93 18.21
CA THR A 686 -18.31 19.52 18.20
C THR A 686 -19.00 19.30 19.53
N SER A 687 -19.72 20.31 19.98
CA SER A 687 -20.56 20.20 21.16
C SER A 687 -21.87 20.99 21.00
N ASN A 688 -22.89 20.49 21.66
CA ASN A 688 -24.16 21.18 21.80
C ASN A 688 -24.39 21.68 23.24
N ALA A 689 -23.32 21.72 24.03
CA ALA A 689 -23.32 22.24 25.40
C ALA A 689 -23.82 23.69 25.44
N GLY A 690 -24.60 24.02 26.42
CA GLY A 690 -25.15 25.36 26.61
C GLY A 690 -26.42 25.70 25.79
N THR A 691 -26.75 24.92 24.75
CA THR A 691 -27.96 25.19 23.95
C THR A 691 -29.25 24.91 24.69
N ARG A 692 -29.27 23.95 25.63
CA ARG A 692 -30.42 23.70 26.52
C ARG A 692 -30.67 24.86 27.47
N GLN A 693 -29.62 25.42 28.02
CA GLN A 693 -29.68 26.55 28.97
C GLN A 693 -30.13 27.82 28.28
N LEU A 694 -29.72 28.06 27.04
CA LEU A 694 -30.22 29.15 26.22
C LEU A 694 -31.74 29.02 25.95
N LYS A 695 -32.24 27.79 25.75
CA LYS A 695 -33.69 27.53 25.56
C LYS A 695 -34.50 27.75 26.85
N GLU A 696 -33.97 27.48 28.01
CA GLU A 696 -34.60 27.65 29.30
C GLU A 696 -34.67 29.15 29.62
N PHE A 697 -33.67 29.92 29.26
CA PHE A 697 -33.66 31.40 29.44
C PHE A 697 -34.62 32.13 28.50
N GLY A 698 -34.79 31.65 27.25
CA GLY A 698 -35.80 32.21 26.33
C GLY A 698 -37.26 31.98 26.78
N LYS A 699 -37.46 31.13 27.81
CA LYS A 699 -38.77 30.89 28.42
C LYS A 699 -39.00 31.62 29.75
N GLY A 700 -37.96 32.30 30.31
CA GLY A 700 -37.99 32.97 31.63
C GLY A 700 -38.28 34.45 31.54
N VAL A 701 -39.37 34.86 32.20
CA VAL A 701 -39.76 36.21 32.71
C VAL A 701 -39.11 37.41 32.00
N GLY A 702 -39.78 37.94 30.97
CA GLY A 702 -39.43 39.25 30.37
C GLY A 702 -39.37 39.28 28.86
N PHE A 703 -39.38 38.18 28.17
CA PHE A 703 -39.50 38.12 26.72
C PHE A 703 -40.88 37.66 26.31
N ASN A 704 -41.64 38.55 25.64
CA ASN A 704 -42.97 38.25 25.12
C ASN A 704 -42.97 37.00 24.23
N ALA A 705 -43.41 35.89 24.79
CA ALA A 705 -43.66 34.63 24.06
C ALA A 705 -44.94 34.80 23.23
N GLY A 706 -44.84 35.47 22.11
CA GLY A 706 -45.99 35.60 21.26
C GLY A 706 -45.77 36.64 20.17
N THR A 707 -44.77 36.41 19.33
CA THR A 707 -44.85 36.85 17.90
C THR A 707 -43.52 36.54 17.22
N THR A 708 -43.64 35.74 16.16
CA THR A 708 -42.78 35.76 14.99
C THR A 708 -41.34 35.22 15.10
N MET A 709 -41.22 34.04 14.50
CA MET A 709 -39.98 33.66 13.80
C MET A 709 -39.33 34.90 13.18
N GLY A 710 -38.06 35.19 13.54
CA GLY A 710 -37.18 36.00 12.67
C GLY A 710 -36.90 37.41 13.14
N LEU A 711 -36.70 37.68 14.44
CA LEU A 711 -36.12 38.97 14.90
C LEU A 711 -34.67 38.79 15.23
N SER A 712 -33.82 39.61 14.58
CA SER A 712 -32.39 39.73 14.84
C SER A 712 -32.14 40.00 16.33
N LEU A 713 -31.40 39.09 17.01
CA LEU A 713 -30.94 39.33 18.38
C LEU A 713 -30.00 40.53 18.40
N ASP A 714 -30.27 41.47 19.30
CA ASP A 714 -29.41 42.64 19.55
C ASP A 714 -27.99 42.18 20.02
N ASP A 715 -26.98 42.95 19.72
CA ASP A 715 -25.60 42.59 20.05
C ASP A 715 -25.36 42.29 21.56
N LYS A 716 -26.15 42.92 22.43
CA LYS A 716 -26.15 42.65 23.88
C LYS A 716 -26.70 41.24 24.20
N ASP A 717 -27.66 40.75 23.49
CA ASP A 717 -28.23 39.41 23.67
C ASP A 717 -27.26 38.33 23.16
N LYS A 718 -26.49 38.64 22.13
CA LYS A 718 -25.40 37.74 21.66
C LYS A 718 -24.27 37.64 22.64
N GLU A 719 -23.85 38.74 23.27
CA GLU A 719 -22.81 38.71 24.34
C GLU A 719 -23.28 37.95 25.55
N TYR A 720 -24.52 38.11 25.97
CA TYR A 720 -25.11 37.40 27.07
C TYR A 720 -25.23 35.92 26.80
N ALA A 721 -25.67 35.53 25.60
CA ALA A 721 -25.71 34.15 25.15
C ALA A 721 -24.30 33.51 25.20
N ARG A 722 -23.28 34.26 24.74
CA ARG A 722 -21.86 33.79 24.82
C ARG A 722 -21.42 33.55 26.24
N SER A 723 -21.81 34.44 27.20
CA SER A 723 -21.45 34.27 28.60
C SER A 723 -22.06 33.03 29.26
N ILE A 724 -23.30 32.71 28.88
CA ILE A 724 -23.99 31.48 29.35
C ILE A 724 -23.30 30.23 28.79
N ILE A 725 -22.96 30.23 27.52
CA ILE A 725 -22.23 29.17 26.86
C ILE A 725 -20.89 28.94 27.54
N GLN A 726 -20.15 30.03 27.83
CA GLN A 726 -18.84 29.95 28.49
C GLN A 726 -18.94 29.40 29.91
N LYS A 727 -19.96 29.80 30.68
CA LYS A 727 -20.25 29.22 32.00
C LYS A 727 -20.65 27.76 31.95
N SER A 728 -21.36 27.35 30.90
CA SER A 728 -21.72 25.94 30.69
C SER A 728 -20.51 25.07 30.36
N LEU A 729 -19.61 25.58 29.52
CA LEU A 729 -18.35 24.91 29.17
C LEU A 729 -17.45 24.72 30.41
N SER A 730 -17.30 25.75 31.22
CA SER A 730 -16.46 25.67 32.45
C SER A 730 -17.00 24.69 33.49
N LYS A 731 -18.25 24.25 33.38
CA LYS A 731 -18.84 23.20 34.20
C LYS A 731 -18.59 21.79 33.67
N GLN A 732 -18.44 21.63 32.36
CA GLN A 732 -18.31 20.34 31.69
C GLN A 732 -16.85 19.97 31.40
N PHE A 733 -16.00 20.96 31.13
CA PHE A 733 -14.61 20.77 30.73
C PHE A 733 -13.68 21.41 31.72
N SER A 734 -12.54 20.79 31.98
CA SER A 734 -11.51 21.39 32.87
C SER A 734 -10.95 22.69 32.26
N PRO A 735 -10.60 23.68 33.09
CA PRO A 735 -9.97 24.91 32.60
C PRO A 735 -8.69 24.64 31.83
N GLU A 736 -7.94 23.59 32.22
CA GLU A 736 -6.72 23.17 31.56
C GLU A 736 -7.00 22.76 30.11
N PHE A 737 -8.02 21.94 29.86
CA PHE A 737 -8.40 21.51 28.51
C PHE A 737 -8.84 22.70 27.66
N LEU A 738 -9.66 23.61 28.21
CA LEU A 738 -10.16 24.76 27.44
C LEU A 738 -9.03 25.72 27.05
N ASN A 739 -8.00 25.87 27.89
CA ASN A 739 -6.87 26.75 27.62
C ASN A 739 -5.90 26.20 26.54
N ARG A 740 -5.99 24.90 26.19
CA ARG A 740 -5.17 24.29 25.14
C ARG A 740 -5.80 24.40 23.77
N LEU A 741 -7.06 24.84 23.69
CA LEU A 741 -7.74 25.06 22.41
C LEU A 741 -7.29 26.38 21.78
N ASP A 742 -7.12 26.38 20.48
CA ASP A 742 -6.79 27.61 19.73
C ASP A 742 -7.93 28.61 19.72
N ASP A 743 -9.17 28.12 19.56
CA ASP A 743 -10.36 28.96 19.65
C ASP A 743 -11.62 28.12 19.94
N ILE A 744 -12.59 28.78 20.55
CA ILE A 744 -13.92 28.26 20.79
C ILE A 744 -14.87 29.03 19.86
N ILE A 745 -15.45 28.32 18.90
CA ILE A 745 -16.20 28.89 17.80
C ILE A 745 -17.69 28.60 17.96
N THR A 746 -18.45 29.64 18.11
CA THR A 746 -19.91 29.56 18.23
C THR A 746 -20.59 29.65 16.85
N PHE A 747 -21.49 28.71 16.59
CA PHE A 747 -22.35 28.71 15.41
C PHE A 747 -23.71 29.32 15.76
N ASP A 748 -24.15 30.25 14.96
CA ASP A 748 -25.42 30.92 15.13
C ASP A 748 -26.59 30.08 14.60
N GLN A 749 -27.79 30.31 15.09
CA GLN A 749 -28.98 29.70 14.54
C GLN A 749 -29.24 30.24 13.12
N LEU A 750 -29.75 29.36 12.26
CA LEU A 750 -30.08 29.72 10.88
C LEU A 750 -31.44 30.45 10.85
N ASP A 751 -31.47 31.58 10.16
CA ASP A 751 -32.70 32.29 9.85
C ASP A 751 -33.40 31.75 8.58
N ILE A 752 -34.60 32.17 8.31
CA ILE A 752 -35.38 31.69 7.15
C ILE A 752 -34.67 32.05 5.83
N GLN A 753 -33.98 33.17 5.74
CA GLN A 753 -33.26 33.56 4.53
C GLN A 753 -32.06 32.63 4.30
N ALA A 754 -31.30 32.30 5.35
CA ALA A 754 -30.22 31.32 5.28
C ALA A 754 -30.72 29.95 4.84
N ILE A 755 -31.89 29.52 5.33
CA ILE A 755 -32.49 28.24 4.96
C ILE A 755 -32.87 28.21 3.48
N LYS A 756 -33.49 29.32 2.95
CA LYS A 756 -33.78 29.44 1.52
C LYS A 756 -32.50 29.32 0.67
N THR A 757 -31.42 29.95 1.08
CA THR A 757 -30.13 29.87 0.40
C THR A 757 -29.54 28.45 0.48
N ILE A 758 -29.74 27.75 1.60
CA ILE A 758 -29.30 26.34 1.74
C ILE A 758 -30.12 25.44 0.81
N ILE A 759 -31.45 25.70 0.65
CA ILE A 759 -32.29 24.96 -0.30
C ILE A 759 -31.75 25.15 -1.72
N ASP A 760 -31.39 26.38 -2.11
CA ASP A 760 -30.83 26.63 -3.44
C ASP A 760 -29.52 25.87 -3.69
N LEU A 761 -28.64 25.78 -2.68
CA LEU A 761 -27.40 25.02 -2.77
C LEU A 761 -27.66 23.50 -2.88
N GLU A 762 -28.57 22.95 -2.08
CA GLU A 762 -28.94 21.52 -2.16
C GLU A 762 -29.65 21.17 -3.47
N LEU A 763 -30.51 22.05 -3.97
CA LEU A 763 -31.20 21.89 -5.24
C LEU A 763 -30.30 22.02 -6.46
N SER A 764 -29.17 22.75 -6.36
CA SER A 764 -28.22 22.87 -7.47
C SER A 764 -27.72 21.51 -7.97
N GLY A 765 -27.50 20.57 -7.07
CA GLY A 765 -27.14 19.18 -7.41
C GLY A 765 -28.28 18.42 -8.11
N LEU A 766 -29.53 18.66 -7.70
CA LEU A 766 -30.70 18.08 -8.35
C LEU A 766 -30.90 18.69 -9.75
N PHE A 767 -30.75 20.00 -9.86
CA PHE A 767 -30.86 20.71 -11.14
C PHE A 767 -29.82 20.19 -12.16
N GLY A 768 -28.55 20.01 -11.75
CA GLY A 768 -27.52 19.45 -12.61
C GLY A 768 -27.85 18.04 -13.11
N ARG A 769 -28.42 17.16 -12.25
CA ARG A 769 -28.84 15.82 -12.65
C ARG A 769 -30.01 15.84 -13.64
N MET A 770 -30.98 16.72 -13.40
CA MET A 770 -32.16 16.88 -14.28
C MET A 770 -31.76 17.46 -15.64
N GLU A 771 -30.82 18.41 -15.65
CA GLU A 771 -30.30 18.98 -16.89
C GLU A 771 -29.54 17.92 -17.74
N GLN A 772 -28.80 17.03 -17.11
CA GLN A 772 -28.16 15.87 -17.78
C GLN A 772 -29.19 14.90 -18.39
N MET A 773 -30.36 14.78 -17.78
CA MET A 773 -31.50 14.02 -18.32
C MET A 773 -32.32 14.78 -19.36
N GLY A 774 -31.97 16.05 -19.64
CA GLY A 774 -32.62 16.88 -20.63
C GLY A 774 -33.78 17.72 -20.12
N TYR A 775 -33.98 17.84 -18.80
CA TYR A 775 -35.08 18.64 -18.21
C TYR A 775 -34.55 19.94 -17.59
N LYS A 776 -35.27 21.01 -17.71
CA LYS A 776 -35.01 22.27 -17.00
C LYS A 776 -35.96 22.44 -15.83
N LEU A 777 -35.41 22.79 -14.65
CA LEU A 777 -36.19 23.01 -13.44
C LEU A 777 -36.18 24.48 -13.06
N ASN A 778 -37.35 25.01 -12.70
CA ASN A 778 -37.53 26.31 -12.05
C ASN A 778 -38.35 26.11 -10.78
N ILE A 779 -37.98 26.82 -9.71
CA ILE A 779 -38.72 26.78 -8.45
C ILE A 779 -39.09 28.17 -7.99
N SER A 780 -40.36 28.39 -7.61
CA SER A 780 -40.81 29.67 -7.10
C SER A 780 -40.36 29.94 -5.68
N ASP A 781 -40.22 31.21 -5.29
CA ASP A 781 -39.83 31.57 -3.92
C ASP A 781 -40.86 31.14 -2.87
N GLU A 782 -42.15 31.07 -3.25
CA GLU A 782 -43.19 30.54 -2.38
C GLU A 782 -43.06 29.03 -2.12
N ALA A 783 -42.66 28.27 -3.14
CA ALA A 783 -42.38 26.85 -2.99
C ALA A 783 -41.16 26.61 -2.09
N LYS A 784 -40.08 27.41 -2.26
CA LYS A 784 -38.92 27.38 -1.38
C LYS A 784 -39.28 27.70 0.08
N GLU A 785 -40.14 28.68 0.30
CA GLU A 785 -40.58 29.06 1.62
C GLU A 785 -41.43 27.98 2.30
N MET A 786 -42.25 27.28 1.53
CA MET A 786 -43.02 26.14 2.02
C MET A 786 -42.06 25.00 2.42
N VAL A 787 -41.10 24.64 1.56
CA VAL A 787 -40.11 23.61 1.85
C VAL A 787 -39.24 24.01 3.06
N ALA A 788 -38.85 25.29 3.17
CA ALA A 788 -38.11 25.81 4.30
C ALA A 788 -38.90 25.69 5.59
N THR A 789 -40.20 26.03 5.58
CA THR A 789 -41.05 25.95 6.78
C THR A 789 -41.27 24.51 7.23
N LYS A 790 -41.45 23.57 6.30
CA LYS A 790 -41.62 22.14 6.60
C LYS A 790 -40.31 21.41 6.90
N GLY A 791 -39.20 21.87 6.32
CA GLY A 791 -37.87 21.25 6.47
C GLY A 791 -37.05 21.83 7.63
N TYR A 792 -37.50 22.88 8.29
CA TYR A 792 -36.79 23.49 9.43
C TYR A 792 -37.45 23.12 10.75
N ASP A 793 -36.68 22.58 11.65
CA ASP A 793 -37.08 22.31 13.02
C ASP A 793 -36.16 23.06 14.00
N VAL A 794 -36.75 23.77 14.96
CA VAL A 794 -35.99 24.54 15.96
C VAL A 794 -35.03 23.68 16.78
N GLN A 795 -35.30 22.37 16.89
CA GLN A 795 -34.45 21.43 17.64
C GLN A 795 -33.37 20.77 16.77
N PHE A 796 -33.68 20.49 15.53
CA PHE A 796 -32.84 19.76 14.61
C PHE A 796 -32.19 20.63 13.53
N GLY A 797 -32.50 21.93 13.51
CA GLY A 797 -31.96 22.91 12.53
C GLY A 797 -32.32 22.54 11.09
N ALA A 798 -31.38 22.67 10.18
CA ALA A 798 -31.55 22.32 8.76
C ALA A 798 -31.40 20.81 8.45
N ARG A 799 -31.22 19.93 9.45
CA ARG A 799 -31.04 18.48 9.23
C ARG A 799 -32.24 17.81 8.54
N PRO A 800 -33.53 18.16 8.85
CA PRO A 800 -34.69 17.63 8.17
C PRO A 800 -34.89 18.13 6.75
N LEU A 801 -34.18 19.21 6.35
CA LEU A 801 -34.37 19.91 5.07
C LEU A 801 -34.14 19.00 3.86
N LYS A 802 -33.11 18.16 3.92
CA LYS A 802 -32.81 17.19 2.86
C LYS A 802 -33.97 16.21 2.66
N ARG A 803 -34.58 15.77 3.77
CA ARG A 803 -35.75 14.89 3.73
C ARG A 803 -36.99 15.62 3.17
N ALA A 804 -37.15 16.91 3.54
CA ALA A 804 -38.23 17.72 3.00
C ALA A 804 -38.06 17.92 1.50
N ILE A 805 -36.87 18.22 0.99
CA ILE A 805 -36.57 18.30 -0.45
C ILE A 805 -36.93 16.96 -1.13
N GLN A 806 -36.51 15.86 -0.58
CA GLN A 806 -36.80 14.54 -1.12
C GLN A 806 -38.30 14.28 -1.19
N THR A 807 -39.03 14.46 -0.09
CA THR A 807 -40.47 14.14 -0.01
C THR A 807 -41.34 15.11 -0.81
N TYR A 808 -41.03 16.41 -0.81
CA TYR A 808 -41.89 17.38 -1.48
C TYR A 808 -41.50 17.70 -2.92
N ILE A 809 -40.21 17.56 -3.28
CA ILE A 809 -39.73 17.92 -4.63
C ILE A 809 -39.36 16.65 -5.42
N GLU A 810 -38.44 15.81 -4.91
CA GLU A 810 -37.94 14.65 -5.69
C GLU A 810 -39.05 13.60 -5.95
N GLU A 811 -39.89 13.29 -4.95
CA GLU A 811 -41.02 12.35 -5.12
C GLU A 811 -42.05 12.87 -6.15
N GLY A 812 -42.38 14.17 -6.11
CA GLY A 812 -43.32 14.77 -7.09
C GLY A 812 -42.76 14.79 -8.52
N LEU A 813 -41.45 15.08 -8.68
CA LEU A 813 -40.77 14.99 -9.97
C LEU A 813 -40.73 13.53 -10.48
N CYS A 814 -40.48 12.58 -9.59
CA CYS A 814 -40.46 11.16 -9.92
C CYS A 814 -41.83 10.66 -10.42
N GLU A 815 -42.95 11.07 -9.75
CA GLU A 815 -44.30 10.72 -10.17
C GLU A 815 -44.61 11.26 -11.57
N MET A 816 -44.30 12.53 -11.85
CA MET A 816 -44.49 13.13 -13.17
C MET A 816 -43.72 12.43 -14.29
N MET A 817 -42.45 12.08 -14.01
CA MET A 817 -41.61 11.37 -14.98
C MET A 817 -42.08 9.95 -15.23
N LEU A 818 -42.54 9.21 -14.19
CA LEU A 818 -43.04 7.86 -14.31
C LEU A 818 -44.41 7.81 -15.02
N ASN A 819 -45.26 8.84 -14.82
CA ASN A 819 -46.54 8.95 -15.53
C ASN A 819 -46.37 9.35 -17.00
N GLY A 820 -45.11 9.71 -17.42
CA GLY A 820 -44.88 10.17 -18.80
C GLY A 820 -45.46 11.53 -19.12
N GLU A 821 -45.71 12.36 -18.09
CA GLU A 821 -46.26 13.72 -18.27
C GLU A 821 -45.18 14.69 -18.73
N ALA A 822 -43.90 14.48 -18.32
CA ALA A 822 -42.77 15.28 -18.71
C ALA A 822 -41.89 14.58 -19.75
N HIS A 823 -41.43 15.29 -20.76
CA HIS A 823 -40.57 14.80 -21.82
C HIS A 823 -39.19 15.51 -21.81
N PRO A 824 -38.13 14.87 -22.27
CA PRO A 824 -36.82 15.53 -22.42
C PRO A 824 -36.95 16.78 -23.34
N GLY A 825 -36.54 17.92 -22.83
CA GLY A 825 -36.71 19.25 -23.48
C GLY A 825 -37.64 20.19 -22.73
N ASP A 826 -38.49 19.64 -21.84
CA ASP A 826 -39.50 20.44 -21.13
C ASP A 826 -38.87 21.20 -19.95
N THR A 827 -39.49 22.34 -19.63
CA THR A 827 -39.17 23.10 -18.43
C THR A 827 -40.24 22.87 -17.37
N ILE A 828 -39.86 22.30 -16.24
CA ILE A 828 -40.74 22.00 -15.11
C ILE A 828 -40.66 23.16 -14.11
N THR A 829 -41.74 23.82 -13.86
CA THR A 829 -41.85 24.91 -12.86
C THR A 829 -42.58 24.41 -11.64
N ILE A 830 -41.92 24.53 -10.48
CA ILE A 830 -42.44 24.09 -9.19
C ILE A 830 -42.95 25.30 -8.45
N GLY A 831 -44.27 25.35 -8.26
CA GLY A 831 -44.97 26.41 -7.54
C GLY A 831 -45.66 25.86 -6.28
N LYS A 832 -46.31 26.76 -5.54
CA LYS A 832 -47.18 26.44 -4.41
C LYS A 832 -48.63 26.44 -4.87
N GLU A 833 -49.42 25.46 -4.50
CA GLU A 833 -50.87 25.45 -4.78
C GLU A 833 -51.60 26.43 -3.86
N GLU A 834 -52.42 27.36 -4.45
CA GLU A 834 -53.12 28.36 -3.66
C GLU A 834 -54.08 27.71 -2.66
N GLY A 835 -53.93 28.02 -1.37
CA GLY A 835 -54.78 27.51 -0.30
C GLY A 835 -54.50 26.08 0.16
N GLN A 836 -53.48 25.41 -0.37
CA GLN A 836 -53.09 24.09 0.07
C GLN A 836 -51.59 24.07 0.48
N GLU A 837 -51.24 23.10 1.34
CA GLU A 837 -49.85 22.83 1.74
C GLU A 837 -49.21 21.80 0.80
N LYS A 838 -49.39 21.94 -0.53
CA LYS A 838 -48.84 21.06 -1.56
C LYS A 838 -48.11 21.87 -2.61
N LEU A 839 -47.10 21.24 -3.22
CA LEU A 839 -46.41 21.80 -4.37
C LEU A 839 -47.16 21.43 -5.65
N LYS A 840 -47.23 22.37 -6.57
CA LYS A 840 -47.80 22.22 -7.91
C LYS A 840 -46.63 22.16 -8.91
N PHE A 841 -46.69 21.21 -9.80
CA PHE A 841 -45.73 21.05 -10.86
C PHE A 841 -46.39 21.42 -12.19
N GLU A 842 -45.81 22.36 -12.89
CA GLU A 842 -46.32 22.84 -14.19
C GLU A 842 -45.25 22.61 -15.24
N ILE A 843 -45.69 22.09 -16.40
CA ILE A 843 -44.80 21.83 -17.53
C ILE A 843 -44.97 22.97 -18.51
N THR A 844 -43.88 23.60 -18.90
CA THR A 844 -43.83 24.53 -20.03
C THR A 844 -42.98 23.88 -21.12
N ALA A 845 -43.61 23.59 -22.27
CA ALA A 845 -42.95 22.96 -23.40
C ALA A 845 -41.94 23.89 -24.06
#